data_8791a1377f524c63ce003c481d5aedc9
#
_entry.id   8791a1377f524c63ce003c481d5aedc9
#
_cell.length_a   1.000
_cell.length_b   1.000
_cell.length_c   1.000
_cell.angle_alpha   90.00
_cell.angle_beta   90.00
_cell.angle_gamma   90.00
#
_symmetry.space_group_name_H-M   'P 1'
#
loop_
_entity.id
_entity.type
_entity.pdbx_description
1 polymer ?
#
loop_
_entity_poly.entity_id
_entity_poly.type
_entity_poly.pdbx_seq_one_letter_code
_entity_poly.pdbx_strand_id
1 'polypeptide(L)'
;MAVLERIRSKGVLLIGAIGIALLAFVIGDFLHSGSSYFNKSQNVVAKICGEEVDIKDFNLAVEQMTEVYKIETGKAELNEQMTSELRNQVWEMIVNEKILNNEAKKLGLAVSTDELSERCIGKNTHPLIAQRRGFAGKDGQFSREILVKFLKSLDQTPSSEEMRQQIASLKNYWAFWEKTVKNSILQEKYAALISKSATANNLDAKMSFESRQFSVDAAYVVVPYFTIADAAVKVTDAEINDRYNKQKEQYKQDENCSMKIVVFDVKPLKEDFDAAKAWMDKLSGEFKTTDDVVGLVNSNSDVMYDGRKYTPKTVPAQLKDFAFGGATGDIYGPVFVNNTYTMARIMQSGISQSDSVKIRHIFLLEKDAAKADSIMGAIKAGANFGELAKKFSAVKESAELGGELGWIVEGMPGMDKSINVAFEKAAGELFTLKNTQGLQIIQVQEKTASKPKVKLAILERKVVASAKSNSKIYNDAKAFAANNSADEFEKRAKASAYVVRPINEILKANPEVAGLQQSRQLVRWCFKSAKNDVSDVFECGEQFVVALTTEVNGKGYRSFDKMKDAIKAEIIKDKKAELIINNLSAQLQKTPTLETLAPALHTDIKFAPAVNFASFQFGPAGMESALIGKTSALALNKVSAPIKGVSGVYVVRTNNKVVNPQPFNIKMEQLQLNSRMSYSLPYLSIQNLKDKAEIEDNRINLF
;
A
#
# COMPACT_ATOMS: atom_id res chain seq x y z
N MET A 1 -26.75 -16.43 -77.15
CA MET A 1 -27.14 -17.71 -76.55
C MET A 1 -25.98 -18.68 -76.36
N ALA A 2 -24.78 -18.43 -76.92
CA ALA A 2 -23.64 -19.32 -76.80
C ALA A 2 -22.87 -19.31 -75.43
N VAL A 3 -23.09 -18.32 -74.58
CA VAL A 3 -22.39 -18.22 -73.27
C VAL A 3 -23.10 -19.04 -72.16
N LEU A 4 -24.44 -19.09 -72.19
CA LEU A 4 -25.23 -19.89 -71.27
C LEU A 4 -25.10 -21.41 -71.46
N GLU A 5 -24.89 -21.87 -72.71
CA GLU A 5 -24.70 -23.26 -73.01
C GLU A 5 -23.28 -23.76 -72.59
N ARG A 6 -22.23 -22.91 -72.65
CA ARG A 6 -20.91 -23.18 -72.12
C ARG A 6 -20.82 -23.24 -70.57
N ILE A 7 -21.72 -22.50 -69.92
CA ILE A 7 -21.83 -22.55 -68.44
C ILE A 7 -22.54 -23.84 -68.01
N ARG A 8 -23.56 -24.25 -68.79
CA ARG A 8 -24.33 -25.48 -68.51
C ARG A 8 -23.54 -26.77 -68.75
N SER A 9 -22.62 -26.81 -69.74
CA SER A 9 -21.74 -27.95 -70.00
C SER A 9 -20.60 -28.12 -68.96
N LYS A 10 -20.32 -27.11 -68.15
CA LYS A 10 -19.32 -27.16 -67.05
C LYS A 10 -19.98 -27.11 -65.65
N GLY A 11 -21.26 -27.45 -65.57
CA GLY A 11 -22.02 -27.39 -64.31
C GLY A 11 -21.41 -28.21 -63.17
N VAL A 12 -20.87 -29.37 -63.49
CA VAL A 12 -20.14 -30.22 -62.48
C VAL A 12 -18.90 -29.55 -61.99
N LEU A 13 -18.17 -28.81 -62.82
CA LEU A 13 -16.96 -28.10 -62.45
C LEU A 13 -17.28 -26.84 -61.62
N LEU A 14 -18.43 -26.17 -61.92
CA LEU A 14 -18.92 -25.05 -61.16
C LEU A 14 -19.41 -25.49 -59.77
N ILE A 15 -20.14 -26.58 -59.66
CA ILE A 15 -20.61 -27.17 -58.41
C ILE A 15 -19.39 -27.64 -57.58
N GLY A 16 -18.37 -28.20 -58.20
CA GLY A 16 -17.12 -28.56 -57.55
C GLY A 16 -16.37 -27.34 -57.00
N ALA A 17 -16.27 -26.26 -57.77
CA ALA A 17 -15.66 -25.01 -57.34
C ALA A 17 -16.42 -24.32 -56.22
N ILE A 18 -17.74 -24.30 -56.27
CA ILE A 18 -18.60 -23.77 -55.18
C ILE A 18 -18.51 -24.68 -53.95
N GLY A 19 -18.44 -26.01 -54.12
CA GLY A 19 -18.25 -26.95 -53.03
C GLY A 19 -16.88 -26.78 -52.32
N ILE A 20 -15.83 -26.55 -53.09
CA ILE A 20 -14.48 -26.25 -52.51
C ILE A 20 -14.45 -24.89 -51.84
N ALA A 21 -15.13 -23.86 -52.43
CA ALA A 21 -15.23 -22.53 -51.79
C ALA A 21 -16.03 -22.57 -50.47
N LEU A 22 -17.13 -23.33 -50.44
CA LEU A 22 -17.93 -23.54 -49.22
C LEU A 22 -17.13 -24.35 -48.19
N LEU A 23 -16.38 -25.35 -48.63
CA LEU A 23 -15.53 -26.13 -47.73
C LEU A 23 -14.35 -25.32 -47.18
N ALA A 24 -13.76 -24.45 -47.99
CA ALA A 24 -12.74 -23.49 -47.56
C ALA A 24 -13.31 -22.44 -46.60
N PHE A 25 -14.57 -22.00 -46.83
CA PHE A 25 -15.29 -21.09 -45.92
C PHE A 25 -15.62 -21.74 -44.58
N VAL A 26 -16.12 -22.99 -44.60
CA VAL A 26 -16.41 -23.80 -43.41
C VAL A 26 -15.11 -24.14 -42.62
N ILE A 27 -14.02 -24.49 -43.33
CA ILE A 27 -12.73 -24.71 -42.73
C ILE A 27 -12.13 -23.41 -42.18
N GLY A 28 -12.31 -22.26 -42.88
CA GLY A 28 -11.94 -20.94 -42.44
C GLY A 28 -12.71 -20.52 -41.20
N ASP A 29 -14.00 -20.77 -41.17
CA ASP A 29 -14.86 -20.51 -40.00
C ASP A 29 -14.56 -21.45 -38.84
N PHE A 30 -14.23 -22.71 -39.12
CA PHE A 30 -13.77 -23.67 -38.11
C PHE A 30 -12.40 -23.31 -37.54
N LEU A 31 -11.48 -22.80 -38.38
CA LEU A 31 -10.18 -22.27 -37.94
C LEU A 31 -10.35 -20.94 -37.18
N HIS A 32 -11.33 -20.10 -37.55
CA HIS A 32 -11.70 -18.91 -36.77
C HIS A 32 -12.43 -19.28 -35.46
N SER A 33 -13.30 -20.29 -35.48
CA SER A 33 -13.96 -20.82 -34.29
C SER A 33 -13.00 -21.58 -33.38
N GLY A 34 -11.97 -22.22 -33.94
CA GLY A 34 -10.85 -22.81 -33.19
C GLY A 34 -10.04 -21.75 -32.43
N SER A 35 -9.94 -20.52 -32.98
CA SER A 35 -9.36 -19.37 -32.28
C SER A 35 -10.19 -18.93 -31.08
N SER A 36 -11.50 -19.21 -31.05
CA SER A 36 -12.33 -18.91 -29.88
C SER A 36 -12.07 -19.84 -28.69
N TYR A 37 -11.61 -21.06 -28.92
CA TYR A 37 -11.16 -21.96 -27.84
C TYR A 37 -9.78 -21.56 -27.29
N PHE A 38 -8.87 -21.07 -28.14
CA PHE A 38 -7.60 -20.48 -27.73
C PHE A 38 -7.78 -19.07 -27.11
N ASN A 39 -8.74 -18.28 -27.58
CA ASN A 39 -9.08 -16.98 -26.98
C ASN A 39 -9.81 -17.08 -25.63
N LYS A 40 -10.44 -18.23 -25.32
CA LYS A 40 -11.12 -18.40 -24.04
C LYS A 40 -10.12 -18.46 -22.89
N SER A 41 -8.93 -19.01 -23.09
CA SER A 41 -7.85 -19.01 -22.10
C SER A 41 -7.19 -17.64 -21.92
N GLN A 42 -7.27 -16.75 -22.91
CA GLN A 42 -6.71 -15.40 -22.84
C GLN A 42 -7.59 -14.40 -22.06
N ASN A 43 -8.86 -14.74 -21.77
CA ASN A 43 -9.79 -13.88 -21.06
C ASN A 43 -9.95 -14.25 -19.56
N VAL A 44 -9.25 -15.29 -19.10
CA VAL A 44 -9.33 -15.75 -17.71
C VAL A 44 -8.18 -15.13 -16.90
N VAL A 45 -8.53 -14.21 -16.00
CA VAL A 45 -7.56 -13.53 -15.10
C VAL A 45 -7.01 -14.51 -14.07
N ALA A 46 -7.86 -15.42 -13.61
CA ALA A 46 -7.49 -16.43 -12.64
C ALA A 46 -8.42 -17.63 -12.65
N LYS A 47 -7.91 -18.74 -12.10
CA LYS A 47 -8.75 -19.86 -11.66
C LYS A 47 -8.49 -20.09 -10.17
N ILE A 48 -9.54 -19.97 -9.36
CA ILE A 48 -9.45 -20.03 -7.89
C ILE A 48 -10.40 -21.09 -7.38
N CYS A 49 -9.90 -22.11 -6.70
CA CYS A 49 -10.69 -23.26 -6.23
C CYS A 49 -11.54 -23.90 -7.34
N GLY A 50 -11.02 -23.93 -8.58
CA GLY A 50 -11.71 -24.47 -9.74
C GLY A 50 -12.69 -23.50 -10.44
N GLU A 51 -12.99 -22.34 -9.86
CA GLU A 51 -13.83 -21.29 -10.48
C GLU A 51 -12.97 -20.30 -11.28
N GLU A 52 -13.37 -20.01 -12.52
CA GLU A 52 -12.72 -19.02 -13.37
C GLU A 52 -13.15 -17.60 -12.98
N VAL A 53 -12.21 -16.66 -13.12
CA VAL A 53 -12.44 -15.21 -12.99
C VAL A 53 -12.19 -14.59 -14.35
N ASP A 54 -13.26 -14.13 -14.99
CA ASP A 54 -13.20 -13.49 -16.32
C ASP A 54 -12.58 -12.09 -16.20
N ILE A 55 -11.88 -11.65 -17.25
CA ILE A 55 -11.27 -10.31 -17.33
C ILE A 55 -12.30 -9.19 -17.22
N LYS A 56 -13.52 -9.42 -17.72
CA LYS A 56 -14.60 -8.43 -17.64
C LYS A 56 -15.06 -8.22 -16.20
N ASP A 57 -15.23 -9.33 -15.46
CA ASP A 57 -15.63 -9.27 -14.05
C ASP A 57 -14.54 -8.63 -13.20
N PHE A 58 -13.27 -8.94 -13.49
CA PHE A 58 -12.14 -8.31 -12.83
C PHE A 58 -12.07 -6.81 -13.10
N ASN A 59 -12.19 -6.39 -14.37
CA ASN A 59 -12.15 -4.97 -14.74
C ASN A 59 -13.33 -4.20 -14.16
N LEU A 60 -14.53 -4.78 -14.13
CA LEU A 60 -15.69 -4.18 -13.46
C LEU A 60 -15.43 -3.96 -11.96
N ALA A 61 -14.83 -4.92 -11.28
CA ALA A 61 -14.47 -4.77 -9.88
C ALA A 61 -13.41 -3.68 -9.67
N VAL A 62 -12.43 -3.54 -10.59
CA VAL A 62 -11.44 -2.46 -10.57
C VAL A 62 -12.10 -1.11 -10.80
N GLU A 63 -13.06 -1.01 -11.74
CA GLU A 63 -13.82 0.20 -11.99
C GLU A 63 -14.64 0.61 -10.75
N GLN A 64 -15.35 -0.33 -10.15
CA GLN A 64 -16.10 -0.08 -8.90
C GLN A 64 -15.20 0.42 -7.78
N MET A 65 -14.05 -0.21 -7.57
CA MET A 65 -13.08 0.22 -6.56
C MET A 65 -12.52 1.61 -6.88
N THR A 66 -12.28 1.90 -8.15
CA THR A 66 -11.83 3.21 -8.62
C THR A 66 -12.84 4.31 -8.30
N GLU A 67 -14.13 4.06 -8.56
CA GLU A 67 -15.20 5.00 -8.23
C GLU A 67 -15.32 5.22 -6.71
N VAL A 68 -15.22 4.15 -5.93
CA VAL A 68 -15.16 4.26 -4.47
C VAL A 68 -14.01 5.15 -4.03
N TYR A 69 -12.81 4.95 -4.57
CA TYR A 69 -11.65 5.75 -4.25
C TYR A 69 -11.85 7.24 -4.61
N LYS A 70 -12.37 7.53 -5.80
CA LYS A 70 -12.67 8.91 -6.24
C LYS A 70 -13.67 9.61 -5.32
N ILE A 71 -14.78 8.95 -4.99
CA ILE A 71 -15.83 9.49 -4.12
C ILE A 71 -15.30 9.74 -2.70
N GLU A 72 -14.56 8.78 -2.14
CA GLU A 72 -14.05 8.86 -0.75
C GLU A 72 -12.94 9.91 -0.58
N THR A 73 -12.11 10.10 -1.63
CA THR A 73 -10.94 11.02 -1.55
C THR A 73 -11.19 12.38 -2.18
N GLY A 74 -12.24 12.52 -3.01
CA GLY A 74 -12.51 13.73 -3.80
C GLY A 74 -11.52 13.94 -4.97
N LYS A 75 -10.69 12.95 -5.32
CA LYS A 75 -9.74 13.02 -6.44
C LYS A 75 -10.41 12.55 -7.73
N ALA A 76 -10.41 13.40 -8.75
CA ALA A 76 -11.01 13.07 -10.05
C ALA A 76 -10.13 12.13 -10.89
N GLU A 77 -8.81 12.24 -10.79
CA GLU A 77 -7.84 11.49 -11.59
C GLU A 77 -6.94 10.62 -10.72
N LEU A 78 -6.58 9.46 -11.26
CA LEU A 78 -5.67 8.50 -10.66
C LEU A 78 -4.41 8.41 -11.50
N ASN A 79 -3.25 8.40 -10.87
CA ASN A 79 -2.01 8.05 -11.55
C ASN A 79 -1.91 6.53 -11.72
N GLU A 80 -0.96 6.09 -12.55
CA GLU A 80 -0.77 4.68 -12.88
C GLU A 80 -0.40 3.83 -11.65
N GLN A 81 0.41 4.37 -10.75
CA GLN A 81 0.77 3.70 -9.50
C GLN A 81 -0.47 3.38 -8.67
N MET A 82 -1.35 4.36 -8.47
CA MET A 82 -2.61 4.18 -7.72
C MET A 82 -3.52 3.16 -8.41
N THR A 83 -3.60 3.21 -9.75
CA THR A 83 -4.38 2.23 -10.52
C THR A 83 -3.82 0.81 -10.33
N SER A 84 -2.51 0.65 -10.30
CA SER A 84 -1.86 -0.64 -10.01
C SER A 84 -2.16 -1.12 -8.59
N GLU A 85 -2.10 -0.24 -7.60
CA GLU A 85 -2.44 -0.56 -6.21
C GLU A 85 -3.91 -1.01 -6.07
N LEU A 86 -4.84 -0.30 -6.72
CA LEU A 86 -6.27 -0.68 -6.71
C LEU A 86 -6.50 -2.04 -7.39
N ARG A 87 -5.82 -2.33 -8.50
CA ARG A 87 -5.89 -3.67 -9.13
C ARG A 87 -5.41 -4.77 -8.19
N ASN A 88 -4.33 -4.52 -7.44
CA ASN A 88 -3.83 -5.49 -6.47
C ASN A 88 -4.80 -5.67 -5.29
N GLN A 89 -5.43 -4.60 -4.81
CA GLN A 89 -6.47 -4.69 -3.77
C GLN A 89 -7.69 -5.49 -4.25
N VAL A 90 -8.15 -5.24 -5.48
CA VAL A 90 -9.26 -6.00 -6.09
C VAL A 90 -8.90 -7.47 -6.24
N TRP A 91 -7.66 -7.77 -6.63
CA TRP A 91 -7.18 -9.15 -6.70
C TRP A 91 -7.30 -9.87 -5.35
N GLU A 92 -6.76 -9.27 -4.29
CA GLU A 92 -6.85 -9.85 -2.95
C GLU A 92 -8.30 -10.01 -2.48
N MET A 93 -9.17 -9.06 -2.81
CA MET A 93 -10.60 -9.17 -2.51
C MET A 93 -11.25 -10.36 -3.22
N ILE A 94 -10.98 -10.54 -4.52
CA ILE A 94 -11.56 -11.64 -5.31
C ILE A 94 -11.03 -12.99 -4.82
N VAL A 95 -9.72 -13.10 -4.55
CA VAL A 95 -9.12 -14.33 -4.01
C VAL A 95 -9.77 -14.70 -2.68
N ASN A 96 -9.87 -13.75 -1.75
CA ASN A 96 -10.49 -13.97 -0.45
C ASN A 96 -11.97 -14.35 -0.58
N GLU A 97 -12.72 -13.65 -1.44
CA GLU A 97 -14.13 -13.92 -1.71
C GLU A 97 -14.34 -15.34 -2.26
N LYS A 98 -13.57 -15.74 -3.27
CA LYS A 98 -13.72 -17.07 -3.90
C LYS A 98 -13.37 -18.19 -2.94
N ILE A 99 -12.28 -18.06 -2.19
CA ILE A 99 -11.85 -19.06 -1.20
C ILE A 99 -12.90 -19.19 -0.09
N LEU A 100 -13.34 -18.05 0.47
CA LEU A 100 -14.33 -18.05 1.54
C LEU A 100 -15.69 -18.60 1.07
N ASN A 101 -16.15 -18.22 -0.13
CA ASN A 101 -17.39 -18.73 -0.70
C ASN A 101 -17.33 -20.23 -0.94
N ASN A 102 -16.21 -20.76 -1.44
CA ASN A 102 -16.02 -22.20 -1.63
C ASN A 102 -16.12 -22.95 -0.31
N GLU A 103 -15.49 -22.44 0.75
CA GLU A 103 -15.55 -23.06 2.07
C GLU A 103 -16.93 -22.90 2.73
N ALA A 104 -17.53 -21.72 2.61
CA ALA A 104 -18.88 -21.46 3.12
C ALA A 104 -19.94 -22.38 2.50
N LYS A 105 -19.86 -22.65 1.19
CA LYS A 105 -20.74 -23.63 0.52
C LYS A 105 -20.64 -25.01 1.14
N LYS A 106 -19.41 -25.48 1.45
CA LYS A 106 -19.19 -26.79 2.08
C LYS A 106 -19.76 -26.86 3.50
N LEU A 107 -19.72 -25.75 4.22
CA LEU A 107 -20.19 -25.62 5.60
C LEU A 107 -21.68 -25.26 5.70
N GLY A 108 -22.37 -25.00 4.58
CA GLY A 108 -23.76 -24.55 4.56
C GLY A 108 -23.93 -23.10 5.08
N LEU A 109 -22.89 -22.29 5.09
CA LEU A 109 -22.96 -20.89 5.50
C LEU A 109 -23.47 -20.03 4.35
N ALA A 110 -24.47 -19.19 4.62
CA ALA A 110 -25.02 -18.25 3.66
C ALA A 110 -25.42 -16.94 4.34
N VAL A 111 -25.55 -15.88 3.56
CA VAL A 111 -26.09 -14.59 4.00
C VAL A 111 -27.44 -14.42 3.30
N SER A 112 -28.53 -14.35 4.07
CA SER A 112 -29.88 -14.14 3.53
C SER A 112 -30.07 -12.69 3.08
N THR A 113 -31.06 -12.47 2.22
CA THR A 113 -31.41 -11.11 1.75
C THR A 113 -31.85 -10.21 2.91
N ASP A 114 -32.62 -10.76 3.83
CA ASP A 114 -33.11 -10.00 4.99
C ASP A 114 -31.96 -9.60 5.92
N GLU A 115 -31.02 -10.53 6.17
CA GLU A 115 -29.83 -10.26 6.97
C GLU A 115 -28.94 -9.18 6.30
N LEU A 116 -28.72 -9.28 4.99
CA LEU A 116 -27.97 -8.29 4.26
C LEU A 116 -28.64 -6.92 4.31
N SER A 117 -29.96 -6.88 4.10
CA SER A 117 -30.74 -5.65 4.19
C SER A 117 -30.66 -5.02 5.59
N GLU A 118 -30.81 -5.80 6.65
CA GLU A 118 -30.68 -5.30 8.04
C GLU A 118 -29.28 -4.73 8.30
N ARG A 119 -28.23 -5.38 7.79
CA ARG A 119 -26.85 -4.95 7.97
C ARG A 119 -26.45 -3.80 7.05
N CYS A 120 -27.13 -3.59 5.92
CA CYS A 120 -26.87 -2.46 5.02
C CYS A 120 -27.65 -1.20 5.42
N ILE A 121 -28.94 -1.33 5.73
CA ILE A 121 -29.86 -0.21 5.90
C ILE A 121 -30.74 -0.30 7.18
N GLY A 122 -30.65 -1.38 7.94
CA GLY A 122 -31.43 -1.60 9.14
C GLY A 122 -30.95 -0.85 10.36
N LYS A 123 -31.43 -1.24 11.53
CA LYS A 123 -31.02 -0.66 12.82
C LYS A 123 -29.58 -1.03 13.18
N ASN A 124 -29.13 -2.20 12.75
CA ASN A 124 -27.80 -2.73 13.02
C ASN A 124 -26.87 -2.54 11.80
N THR A 125 -26.84 -1.35 11.22
CA THR A 125 -26.02 -1.04 10.05
C THR A 125 -24.56 -1.41 10.30
N HIS A 126 -23.97 -2.09 9.34
CA HIS A 126 -22.59 -2.60 9.42
C HIS A 126 -21.57 -1.46 9.52
N PRO A 127 -20.49 -1.60 10.34
CA PRO A 127 -19.49 -0.55 10.50
C PRO A 127 -18.87 -0.07 9.18
N LEU A 128 -18.71 -0.95 8.21
CA LEU A 128 -18.21 -0.59 6.86
C LEU A 128 -19.08 0.46 6.15
N ILE A 129 -20.37 0.53 6.43
CA ILE A 129 -21.27 1.57 5.93
C ILE A 129 -21.35 2.73 6.92
N ALA A 130 -21.53 2.43 8.21
CA ALA A 130 -21.71 3.43 9.23
C ALA A 130 -20.52 4.40 9.39
N GLN A 131 -19.30 3.97 9.04
CA GLN A 131 -18.09 4.79 9.12
C GLN A 131 -17.84 5.64 7.87
N ARG A 132 -18.71 5.58 6.84
CA ARG A 132 -18.55 6.39 5.62
C ARG A 132 -18.92 7.84 5.89
N ARG A 133 -18.00 8.76 5.57
CA ARG A 133 -18.20 10.20 5.78
C ARG A 133 -19.45 10.73 5.06
N GLY A 134 -19.78 10.18 3.89
CA GLY A 134 -20.98 10.54 3.13
C GLY A 134 -22.30 10.24 3.84
N PHE A 135 -22.29 9.41 4.88
CA PHE A 135 -23.48 9.04 5.67
C PHE A 135 -23.44 9.59 7.10
N ALA A 136 -22.50 10.50 7.39
CA ALA A 136 -22.41 11.15 8.69
C ALA A 136 -23.36 12.35 8.77
N GLY A 137 -24.00 12.53 9.93
CA GLY A 137 -24.80 13.70 10.27
C GLY A 137 -23.92 14.92 10.61
N LYS A 138 -24.55 16.01 10.97
CA LYS A 138 -23.87 17.25 11.38
C LYS A 138 -22.99 17.09 12.64
N ASP A 139 -23.31 16.11 13.46
CA ASP A 139 -22.58 15.71 14.68
C ASP A 139 -21.39 14.76 14.39
N GLY A 140 -21.16 14.43 13.11
CA GLY A 140 -20.13 13.48 12.68
C GLY A 140 -20.49 12.01 12.93
N GLN A 141 -21.69 11.71 13.48
CA GLN A 141 -22.18 10.37 13.70
C GLN A 141 -22.96 9.84 12.49
N PHE A 142 -23.02 8.53 12.35
CA PHE A 142 -23.79 7.91 11.29
C PHE A 142 -25.27 8.32 11.33
N SER A 143 -25.80 8.74 10.18
CA SER A 143 -27.21 9.09 10.01
C SER A 143 -27.90 8.18 9.01
N ARG A 144 -28.75 7.28 9.51
CA ARG A 144 -29.59 6.43 8.68
C ARG A 144 -30.49 7.21 7.73
N GLU A 145 -30.93 8.40 8.13
CA GLU A 145 -31.78 9.25 7.28
C GLU A 145 -31.02 9.73 6.05
N ILE A 146 -29.74 10.11 6.19
CA ILE A 146 -28.88 10.49 5.07
C ILE A 146 -28.66 9.30 4.14
N LEU A 147 -28.38 8.11 4.68
CA LEU A 147 -28.25 6.89 3.89
C LEU A 147 -29.54 6.58 3.10
N VAL A 148 -30.70 6.66 3.72
CA VAL A 148 -31.99 6.43 3.04
C VAL A 148 -32.26 7.46 1.95
N LYS A 149 -31.91 8.74 2.19
CA LYS A 149 -32.00 9.80 1.16
C LYS A 149 -31.06 9.51 0.00
N PHE A 150 -29.83 9.09 0.27
CA PHE A 150 -28.87 8.66 -0.74
C PHE A 150 -29.44 7.52 -1.60
N LEU A 151 -29.94 6.45 -0.98
CA LEU A 151 -30.53 5.32 -1.71
C LEU A 151 -31.71 5.73 -2.59
N LYS A 152 -32.60 6.59 -2.09
CA LYS A 152 -33.71 7.15 -2.89
C LYS A 152 -33.23 7.99 -4.07
N SER A 153 -32.08 8.64 -3.97
CA SER A 153 -31.50 9.41 -5.07
C SER A 153 -31.02 8.53 -6.23
N LEU A 154 -30.68 7.26 -5.95
CA LEU A 154 -30.27 6.30 -6.98
C LEU A 154 -31.41 5.87 -7.93
N ASP A 155 -32.67 6.01 -7.48
CA ASP A 155 -33.87 5.62 -8.26
C ASP A 155 -34.46 6.80 -9.06
N GLN A 156 -33.84 7.98 -9.01
CA GLN A 156 -34.30 9.15 -9.76
C GLN A 156 -34.12 8.96 -11.27
N THR A 157 -35.10 9.44 -12.05
CA THR A 157 -35.00 9.47 -13.53
C THR A 157 -34.02 10.59 -13.89
N PRO A 158 -32.91 10.30 -14.61
CA PRO A 158 -31.95 11.32 -14.98
C PRO A 158 -32.53 12.29 -16.01
N SER A 159 -32.33 13.59 -15.77
CA SER A 159 -32.78 14.66 -16.69
C SER A 159 -31.69 15.07 -17.70
N SER A 160 -30.43 14.65 -17.50
CA SER A 160 -29.31 14.91 -18.41
C SER A 160 -28.37 13.70 -18.46
N GLU A 161 -27.49 13.70 -19.46
CA GLU A 161 -26.45 12.65 -19.57
C GLU A 161 -25.46 12.69 -18.41
N GLU A 162 -25.08 13.88 -17.96
CA GLU A 162 -24.21 14.06 -16.79
C GLU A 162 -24.85 13.47 -15.53
N MET A 163 -26.17 13.74 -15.32
CA MET A 163 -26.90 13.16 -14.19
C MET A 163 -27.01 11.63 -14.30
N ARG A 164 -27.12 11.09 -15.51
CA ARG A 164 -27.11 9.63 -15.75
C ARG A 164 -25.79 9.02 -15.32
N GLN A 165 -24.66 9.62 -15.73
CA GLN A 165 -23.33 9.17 -15.38
C GLN A 165 -23.10 9.26 -13.86
N GLN A 166 -23.52 10.35 -13.23
CA GLN A 166 -23.41 10.53 -11.78
C GLN A 166 -24.22 9.47 -11.02
N ILE A 167 -25.48 9.19 -11.41
CA ILE A 167 -26.29 8.14 -10.80
C ILE A 167 -25.64 6.76 -11.01
N ALA A 168 -25.07 6.48 -12.18
CA ALA A 168 -24.37 5.22 -12.46
C ALA A 168 -23.15 5.04 -11.55
N SER A 169 -22.33 6.07 -11.36
CA SER A 169 -21.19 6.07 -10.44
C SER A 169 -21.63 5.81 -8.99
N LEU A 170 -22.68 6.49 -8.53
CA LEU A 170 -23.22 6.28 -7.18
C LEU A 170 -23.84 4.88 -6.99
N LYS A 171 -24.45 4.29 -8.04
CA LYS A 171 -24.92 2.90 -8.03
C LYS A 171 -23.76 1.91 -7.92
N ASN A 172 -22.67 2.14 -8.66
CA ASN A 172 -21.45 1.33 -8.56
C ASN A 172 -20.83 1.43 -7.15
N TYR A 173 -20.78 2.64 -6.59
CA TYR A 173 -20.34 2.87 -5.22
C TYR A 173 -21.17 2.07 -4.20
N TRP A 174 -22.49 2.10 -4.33
CA TRP A 174 -23.35 1.35 -3.42
C TRP A 174 -23.23 -0.17 -3.59
N ALA A 175 -23.24 -0.65 -4.83
CA ALA A 175 -23.08 -2.08 -5.13
C ALA A 175 -21.78 -2.65 -4.59
N PHE A 176 -20.69 -1.88 -4.65
CA PHE A 176 -19.42 -2.26 -4.04
C PHE A 176 -19.54 -2.45 -2.52
N TRP A 177 -20.15 -1.49 -1.81
CA TRP A 177 -20.29 -1.58 -0.36
C TRP A 177 -21.26 -2.68 0.07
N GLU A 178 -22.37 -2.85 -0.63
CA GLU A 178 -23.32 -3.95 -0.38
C GLU A 178 -22.64 -5.31 -0.53
N LYS A 179 -21.89 -5.53 -1.60
CA LYS A 179 -21.10 -6.75 -1.82
C LYS A 179 -20.04 -6.93 -0.73
N THR A 180 -19.36 -5.87 -0.35
CA THR A 180 -18.33 -5.91 0.69
C THR A 180 -18.91 -6.26 2.06
N VAL A 181 -20.07 -5.70 2.40
CA VAL A 181 -20.80 -6.05 3.63
C VAL A 181 -21.24 -7.52 3.60
N LYS A 182 -21.77 -8.00 2.48
CA LYS A 182 -22.15 -9.43 2.35
C LYS A 182 -20.95 -10.35 2.61
N ASN A 183 -19.80 -10.04 2.02
CA ASN A 183 -18.58 -10.82 2.22
C ASN A 183 -18.08 -10.72 3.68
N SER A 184 -18.19 -9.55 4.30
CA SER A 184 -17.83 -9.36 5.71
C SER A 184 -18.72 -10.16 6.64
N ILE A 185 -20.03 -10.19 6.42
CA ILE A 185 -20.98 -11.02 7.20
C ILE A 185 -20.62 -12.51 7.07
N LEU A 186 -20.31 -12.96 5.86
CA LEU A 186 -19.91 -14.35 5.64
C LEU A 186 -18.62 -14.68 6.38
N GLN A 187 -17.65 -13.77 6.34
CA GLN A 187 -16.40 -13.90 7.09
C GLN A 187 -16.63 -13.90 8.60
N GLU A 188 -17.51 -13.03 9.12
CA GLU A 188 -17.91 -12.99 10.54
C GLU A 188 -18.54 -14.34 10.96
N LYS A 189 -19.42 -14.92 10.13
CA LYS A 189 -20.02 -16.24 10.40
C LYS A 189 -18.98 -17.35 10.42
N TYR A 190 -18.09 -17.36 9.44
CA TYR A 190 -16.99 -18.33 9.39
C TYR A 190 -16.07 -18.18 10.61
N ALA A 191 -15.65 -16.95 10.91
CA ALA A 191 -14.82 -16.65 12.07
C ALA A 191 -15.49 -17.05 13.39
N ALA A 192 -16.80 -16.81 13.53
CA ALA A 192 -17.56 -17.23 14.70
C ALA A 192 -17.65 -18.76 14.83
N LEU A 193 -17.83 -19.47 13.70
CA LEU A 193 -17.84 -20.94 13.69
C LEU A 193 -16.50 -21.48 14.16
N ILE A 194 -15.38 -21.00 13.60
CA ILE A 194 -14.03 -21.42 13.96
C ILE A 194 -13.72 -21.08 15.43
N SER A 195 -14.02 -19.86 15.87
CA SER A 195 -13.76 -19.42 17.24
C SER A 195 -14.54 -20.22 18.27
N LYS A 196 -15.78 -20.59 17.96
CA LYS A 196 -16.65 -21.35 18.88
C LYS A 196 -16.41 -22.85 18.82
N SER A 197 -15.84 -23.36 17.72
CA SER A 197 -15.48 -24.80 17.62
C SER A 197 -14.25 -25.16 18.46
N ALA A 198 -13.38 -24.17 18.71
CA ALA A 198 -12.16 -24.34 19.49
C ALA A 198 -12.34 -23.76 20.89
N THR A 199 -12.54 -24.67 21.85
CA THR A 199 -12.69 -24.31 23.27
C THR A 199 -11.61 -25.00 24.09
N ALA A 200 -10.99 -24.26 24.99
CA ALA A 200 -10.02 -24.81 25.92
C ALA A 200 -10.70 -25.75 26.92
N ASN A 201 -10.21 -26.96 27.01
CA ASN A 201 -10.67 -27.92 27.99
C ASN A 201 -9.93 -27.76 29.34
N ASN A 202 -10.28 -28.61 30.30
CA ASN A 202 -9.66 -28.53 31.63
C ASN A 202 -8.16 -28.87 31.63
N LEU A 203 -7.71 -29.74 30.73
CA LEU A 203 -6.32 -30.10 30.59
C LEU A 203 -5.52 -28.94 29.98
N ASP A 204 -6.06 -28.28 28.97
CA ASP A 204 -5.43 -27.08 28.36
C ASP A 204 -5.25 -25.97 29.40
N ALA A 205 -6.29 -25.74 30.23
CA ALA A 205 -6.22 -24.75 31.30
C ALA A 205 -5.15 -25.11 32.34
N LYS A 206 -5.07 -26.38 32.72
CA LYS A 206 -4.05 -26.87 33.65
C LYS A 206 -2.66 -26.74 33.07
N MET A 207 -2.43 -27.16 31.83
CA MET A 207 -1.12 -27.05 31.16
C MET A 207 -0.71 -25.60 30.97
N SER A 208 -1.63 -24.73 30.62
CA SER A 208 -1.39 -23.29 30.51
C SER A 208 -0.93 -22.68 31.83
N PHE A 209 -1.62 -23.02 32.92
CA PHE A 209 -1.24 -22.55 34.24
C PHE A 209 0.13 -23.13 34.67
N GLU A 210 0.32 -24.47 34.57
CA GLU A 210 1.57 -25.14 34.94
C GLU A 210 2.78 -24.60 34.19
N SER A 211 2.63 -24.22 32.92
CA SER A 211 3.70 -23.63 32.11
C SER A 211 4.24 -22.30 32.67
N ARG A 212 3.45 -21.62 33.51
CA ARG A 212 3.73 -20.32 34.12
C ARG A 212 3.74 -20.37 35.64
N GLN A 213 3.47 -21.55 36.25
CA GLN A 213 3.33 -21.69 37.70
C GLN A 213 4.56 -21.30 38.45
N PHE A 214 5.72 -21.52 37.88
CA PHE A 214 6.98 -21.11 38.44
C PHE A 214 7.94 -20.60 37.39
N SER A 215 8.82 -19.73 37.79
CA SER A 215 9.97 -19.30 36.98
C SER A 215 11.25 -19.70 37.69
N VAL A 216 12.30 -19.90 36.93
CA VAL A 216 13.62 -20.25 37.43
C VAL A 216 14.65 -19.19 37.01
N ASP A 217 15.57 -18.87 37.95
CA ASP A 217 16.77 -18.11 37.60
C ASP A 217 17.83 -19.14 37.24
N ALA A 218 18.35 -19.07 36.04
CA ALA A 218 19.32 -19.99 35.50
C ALA A 218 20.67 -19.36 35.32
N ALA A 219 21.72 -20.09 35.66
CA ALA A 219 23.10 -19.82 35.25
C ALA A 219 23.47 -20.79 34.14
N TYR A 220 24.24 -20.36 33.15
CA TYR A 220 24.66 -21.21 32.06
C TYR A 220 26.03 -20.86 31.51
N VAL A 221 26.67 -21.85 30.92
CA VAL A 221 27.83 -21.69 30.04
C VAL A 221 27.46 -22.15 28.64
N VAL A 222 28.08 -21.59 27.62
CA VAL A 222 27.84 -21.92 26.21
C VAL A 222 29.18 -22.13 25.48
N VAL A 223 29.23 -23.18 24.68
CA VAL A 223 30.28 -23.40 23.69
C VAL A 223 29.67 -23.16 22.33
N PRO A 224 29.98 -22.01 21.68
CA PRO A 224 29.42 -21.67 20.36
C PRO A 224 29.95 -22.63 19.28
N TYR A 225 29.14 -22.84 18.21
CA TYR A 225 29.52 -23.71 17.10
C TYR A 225 30.75 -23.22 16.33
N PHE A 226 31.02 -21.92 16.31
CA PHE A 226 32.20 -21.35 15.63
C PHE A 226 33.55 -21.72 16.29
N THR A 227 33.53 -22.23 17.54
CA THR A 227 34.74 -22.71 18.21
C THR A 227 35.36 -23.96 17.54
N ILE A 228 34.56 -24.67 16.75
CA ILE A 228 35.03 -25.79 15.93
C ILE A 228 35.08 -25.34 14.47
N ALA A 229 36.21 -25.46 13.81
CA ALA A 229 36.34 -25.15 12.38
C ALA A 229 35.46 -26.09 11.52
N ASP A 230 34.88 -25.59 10.44
CA ASP A 230 34.05 -26.41 9.52
C ASP A 230 34.85 -27.60 8.96
N ALA A 231 36.14 -27.41 8.70
CA ALA A 231 37.04 -28.45 8.20
C ALA A 231 37.26 -29.64 9.17
N ALA A 232 36.95 -29.46 10.45
CA ALA A 232 37.07 -30.53 11.45
C ALA A 232 35.93 -31.57 11.34
N VAL A 233 34.89 -31.26 10.56
CA VAL A 233 33.71 -32.12 10.35
C VAL A 233 33.59 -32.51 8.90
N LYS A 234 33.57 -33.79 8.61
CA LYS A 234 33.36 -34.31 7.26
C LYS A 234 31.88 -34.55 7.02
N VAL A 235 31.36 -34.00 5.92
CA VAL A 235 29.99 -34.23 5.46
C VAL A 235 30.05 -34.85 4.07
N THR A 236 29.34 -35.95 3.89
CA THR A 236 29.29 -36.68 2.61
C THR A 236 28.07 -36.27 1.78
N ASP A 237 28.14 -36.41 0.47
CA ASP A 237 26.99 -36.15 -0.41
C ASP A 237 25.81 -37.10 -0.11
N ALA A 238 26.06 -38.28 0.39
CA ALA A 238 25.01 -39.22 0.82
C ALA A 238 24.21 -38.67 1.98
N GLU A 239 24.87 -38.07 3.00
CA GLU A 239 24.19 -37.44 4.15
C GLU A 239 23.37 -36.22 3.72
N ILE A 240 23.89 -35.43 2.78
CA ILE A 240 23.16 -34.28 2.25
C ILE A 240 21.91 -34.73 1.51
N ASN A 241 22.05 -35.77 0.66
CA ASN A 241 20.91 -36.31 -0.11
C ASN A 241 19.84 -36.93 0.81
N ASP A 242 20.24 -37.69 1.82
CA ASP A 242 19.32 -38.26 2.82
C ASP A 242 18.55 -37.15 3.54
N ARG A 243 19.24 -36.11 3.98
CA ARG A 243 18.61 -34.93 4.66
C ARG A 243 17.65 -34.22 3.71
N TYR A 244 18.06 -33.98 2.46
CA TYR A 244 17.18 -33.36 1.43
C TYR A 244 15.89 -34.17 1.26
N ASN A 245 15.99 -35.48 1.10
CA ASN A 245 14.80 -36.34 0.92
C ASN A 245 13.89 -36.35 2.13
N LYS A 246 14.43 -36.38 3.35
CA LYS A 246 13.67 -36.31 4.60
C LYS A 246 12.96 -34.99 4.82
N GLN A 247 13.51 -33.89 4.34
CA GLN A 247 12.99 -32.55 4.53
C GLN A 247 12.37 -31.96 3.27
N LYS A 248 12.17 -32.75 2.19
CA LYS A 248 11.76 -32.31 0.88
C LYS A 248 10.53 -31.39 0.89
N GLU A 249 9.56 -31.67 1.77
CA GLU A 249 8.34 -30.85 1.92
C GLU A 249 8.63 -29.41 2.36
N GLN A 250 9.75 -29.17 3.05
CA GLN A 250 10.17 -27.83 3.49
C GLN A 250 10.78 -27.01 2.33
N TYR A 251 11.14 -27.67 1.23
CA TYR A 251 11.75 -27.05 0.05
C TYR A 251 10.76 -26.78 -1.08
N LYS A 252 9.45 -26.82 -0.77
CA LYS A 252 8.41 -26.38 -1.72
C LYS A 252 8.63 -24.91 -2.12
N GLN A 253 8.41 -24.64 -3.39
CA GLN A 253 8.48 -23.28 -3.94
C GLN A 253 7.34 -23.06 -4.93
N ASP A 254 6.89 -21.81 -5.01
CA ASP A 254 6.04 -21.33 -6.09
C ASP A 254 6.86 -20.94 -7.31
N GLU A 255 6.18 -20.72 -8.46
CA GLU A 255 6.82 -20.21 -9.66
C GLU A 255 7.52 -18.89 -9.34
N ASN A 256 8.81 -18.82 -9.64
CA ASN A 256 9.61 -17.63 -9.40
C ASN A 256 10.69 -17.46 -10.48
N CYS A 257 11.14 -16.23 -10.65
CA CYS A 257 12.31 -15.94 -11.48
C CYS A 257 13.31 -15.08 -10.71
N SER A 258 14.57 -15.16 -11.13
CA SER A 258 15.67 -14.33 -10.60
C SER A 258 16.40 -13.68 -11.74
N MET A 259 16.86 -12.45 -11.56
CA MET A 259 17.61 -11.70 -12.56
C MET A 259 18.66 -10.80 -11.92
N LYS A 260 19.62 -10.37 -12.70
CA LYS A 260 20.51 -9.25 -12.37
C LYS A 260 20.10 -8.08 -13.24
N ILE A 261 20.05 -6.89 -12.67
CA ILE A 261 19.64 -5.68 -13.40
C ILE A 261 20.69 -4.61 -13.33
N VAL A 262 20.78 -3.81 -14.39
CA VAL A 262 21.46 -2.52 -14.43
C VAL A 262 20.40 -1.46 -14.65
N VAL A 263 20.40 -0.42 -13.80
CA VAL A 263 19.43 0.67 -13.81
C VAL A 263 20.10 1.95 -14.30
N PHE A 264 19.45 2.62 -15.23
CA PHE A 264 19.84 3.90 -15.79
C PHE A 264 18.79 4.93 -15.35
N ASP A 265 19.13 5.72 -14.34
CA ASP A 265 18.23 6.77 -13.82
C ASP A 265 18.10 7.89 -14.84
N VAL A 266 16.88 8.30 -15.18
CA VAL A 266 16.61 9.46 -16.01
C VAL A 266 16.75 10.72 -15.15
N LYS A 267 17.97 11.26 -15.14
CA LYS A 267 18.32 12.47 -14.39
C LYS A 267 18.68 13.60 -15.34
N PRO A 268 18.46 14.86 -14.95
CA PRO A 268 18.94 16.00 -15.71
C PRO A 268 20.46 15.90 -15.95
N LEU A 269 20.87 16.14 -17.18
CA LEU A 269 22.27 16.23 -17.56
C LEU A 269 22.74 17.70 -17.50
N LYS A 270 24.04 17.91 -17.65
CA LYS A 270 24.64 19.26 -17.57
C LYS A 270 23.93 20.27 -18.47
N GLU A 271 23.58 19.86 -19.69
CA GLU A 271 22.87 20.69 -20.67
C GLU A 271 21.51 21.17 -20.17
N ASP A 272 20.79 20.34 -19.38
CA ASP A 272 19.49 20.69 -18.81
C ASP A 272 19.64 21.78 -17.73
N PHE A 273 20.68 21.67 -16.90
CA PHE A 273 21.00 22.69 -15.91
C PHE A 273 21.43 23.99 -16.58
N ASP A 274 22.29 23.91 -17.61
CA ASP A 274 22.76 25.07 -18.37
C ASP A 274 21.58 25.78 -19.09
N ALA A 275 20.67 25.01 -19.69
CA ALA A 275 19.48 25.53 -20.33
C ALA A 275 18.51 26.21 -19.34
N ALA A 276 18.26 25.56 -18.21
CA ALA A 276 17.42 26.12 -17.16
C ALA A 276 18.00 27.38 -16.55
N LYS A 277 19.34 27.42 -16.36
CA LYS A 277 20.04 28.61 -15.90
C LYS A 277 19.92 29.75 -16.91
N ALA A 278 20.21 29.51 -18.18
CA ALA A 278 20.12 30.53 -19.23
C ALA A 278 18.70 31.07 -19.38
N TRP A 279 17.69 30.20 -19.27
CA TRP A 279 16.29 30.62 -19.28
C TRP A 279 15.96 31.50 -18.07
N MET A 280 16.40 31.13 -16.86
CA MET A 280 16.16 31.88 -15.63
C MET A 280 16.88 33.23 -15.67
N ASP A 281 18.13 33.26 -16.15
CA ASP A 281 18.91 34.50 -16.28
C ASP A 281 18.21 35.48 -17.24
N LYS A 282 17.68 35.00 -18.37
CA LYS A 282 16.91 35.82 -19.33
C LYS A 282 15.64 36.38 -18.69
N LEU A 283 14.90 35.53 -17.99
CA LEU A 283 13.62 35.88 -17.35
C LEU A 283 13.81 36.83 -16.17
N SER A 284 14.98 36.78 -15.51
CA SER A 284 15.32 37.62 -14.36
C SER A 284 15.27 39.12 -14.70
N GLY A 285 15.66 39.49 -15.91
CA GLY A 285 15.56 40.87 -16.38
C GLY A 285 14.12 41.37 -16.46
N GLU A 286 13.26 40.55 -17.07
CA GLU A 286 11.82 40.86 -17.22
C GLU A 286 11.10 40.84 -15.87
N PHE A 287 11.39 39.89 -15.01
CA PHE A 287 10.80 39.76 -13.67
C PHE A 287 11.08 40.98 -12.78
N LYS A 288 12.23 41.68 -13.02
CA LYS A 288 12.59 42.89 -12.29
C LYS A 288 11.78 44.11 -12.73
N THR A 289 11.43 44.18 -14.01
CA THR A 289 10.92 45.42 -14.62
C THR A 289 9.43 45.37 -14.96
N THR A 290 8.83 44.17 -15.05
CA THR A 290 7.43 44.02 -15.43
C THR A 290 6.45 44.58 -14.38
N ASP A 291 5.39 45.23 -14.86
CA ASP A 291 4.25 45.62 -14.04
C ASP A 291 3.28 44.42 -13.82
N ASP A 292 3.21 43.49 -14.80
CA ASP A 292 2.39 42.26 -14.70
C ASP A 292 3.24 41.09 -14.22
N VAL A 293 3.66 41.14 -12.96
CA VAL A 293 4.41 40.06 -12.31
C VAL A 293 3.59 38.79 -12.21
N VAL A 294 2.27 38.90 -11.99
CA VAL A 294 1.35 37.75 -11.83
C VAL A 294 1.22 37.01 -13.16
N GLY A 295 1.00 37.71 -14.26
CA GLY A 295 0.94 37.12 -15.59
C GLY A 295 2.27 36.44 -15.97
N LEU A 296 3.39 37.08 -15.66
CA LEU A 296 4.73 36.52 -15.89
C LEU A 296 4.93 35.20 -15.12
N VAL A 297 4.61 35.17 -13.81
CA VAL A 297 4.72 33.98 -13.01
C VAL A 297 3.81 32.85 -13.54
N ASN A 298 2.53 33.15 -13.82
CA ASN A 298 1.58 32.15 -14.30
C ASN A 298 1.95 31.56 -15.68
N SER A 299 2.67 32.33 -16.50
CA SER A 299 3.09 31.86 -17.83
C SER A 299 4.41 31.12 -17.84
N ASN A 300 5.25 31.28 -16.81
CA ASN A 300 6.64 30.84 -16.84
C ASN A 300 7.07 29.97 -15.64
N SER A 301 6.33 29.98 -14.54
CA SER A 301 6.67 29.20 -13.35
C SER A 301 6.02 27.81 -13.37
N ASP A 302 6.70 26.83 -12.84
CA ASP A 302 6.14 25.50 -12.60
C ASP A 302 5.04 25.52 -11.53
N VAL A 303 4.99 26.58 -10.70
CA VAL A 303 3.95 26.81 -9.69
C VAL A 303 3.25 28.14 -10.00
N MET A 304 1.93 28.07 -10.15
CA MET A 304 1.12 29.26 -10.41
C MET A 304 1.10 30.19 -9.19
N TYR A 305 0.95 31.49 -9.47
CA TYR A 305 0.73 32.48 -8.43
C TYR A 305 -0.57 32.20 -7.66
N ASP A 306 -0.47 32.03 -6.36
CA ASP A 306 -1.61 31.67 -5.50
C ASP A 306 -2.25 32.87 -4.80
N GLY A 307 -1.64 34.06 -4.85
CA GLY A 307 -2.13 35.28 -4.22
C GLY A 307 -2.10 35.28 -2.70
N ARG A 308 -1.54 34.25 -2.08
CA ARG A 308 -1.53 34.00 -0.64
C ARG A 308 -0.63 35.02 0.09
N LYS A 309 -1.08 35.42 1.29
CA LYS A 309 -0.28 36.19 2.25
C LYS A 309 0.46 35.20 3.17
N TYR A 310 1.78 35.21 3.10
CA TYR A 310 2.65 34.34 3.88
C TYR A 310 2.91 34.88 5.26
N THR A 311 2.90 34.03 6.27
CA THR A 311 3.39 34.30 7.62
C THR A 311 4.82 33.78 7.78
N PRO A 312 5.56 34.12 8.85
CA PRO A 312 6.88 33.55 9.13
C PRO A 312 6.91 32.03 9.27
N LYS A 313 5.73 31.39 9.48
CA LYS A 313 5.58 29.93 9.56
C LYS A 313 5.24 29.27 8.23
N THR A 314 4.62 29.99 7.30
CA THR A 314 4.11 29.42 6.03
C THR A 314 4.93 29.82 4.82
N VAL A 315 5.80 30.81 4.93
CA VAL A 315 6.74 31.19 3.86
C VAL A 315 7.76 30.07 3.64
N PRO A 316 8.17 29.78 2.39
CA PRO A 316 9.27 28.85 2.13
C PRO A 316 10.52 29.25 2.92
N ALA A 317 11.16 28.27 3.57
CA ALA A 317 12.23 28.53 4.53
C ALA A 317 13.37 29.40 3.93
N GLN A 318 13.72 29.15 2.67
CA GLN A 318 14.76 29.89 1.93
C GLN A 318 14.40 31.37 1.67
N LEU A 319 13.12 31.74 1.69
CA LEU A 319 12.64 33.10 1.44
C LEU A 319 12.33 33.86 2.72
N LYS A 320 12.42 33.25 3.90
CA LYS A 320 11.92 33.84 5.15
C LYS A 320 12.57 35.16 5.50
N ASP A 321 13.91 35.20 5.52
CA ASP A 321 14.65 36.42 5.90
C ASP A 321 14.47 37.51 4.87
N PHE A 322 14.49 37.16 3.58
CA PHE A 322 14.20 38.09 2.48
C PHE A 322 12.77 38.66 2.59
N ALA A 323 11.77 37.78 2.79
CA ALA A 323 10.36 38.17 2.78
C ALA A 323 9.99 39.12 3.92
N PHE A 324 10.56 38.94 5.11
CA PHE A 324 10.23 39.74 6.31
C PHE A 324 11.24 40.81 6.63
N GLY A 325 12.41 40.82 5.97
CA GLY A 325 13.42 41.88 6.07
C GLY A 325 13.41 42.89 4.91
N GLY A 326 12.78 42.55 3.78
CA GLY A 326 12.76 43.34 2.57
C GLY A 326 11.57 44.29 2.43
N ALA A 327 11.65 45.19 1.46
CA ALA A 327 10.62 46.17 1.10
C ALA A 327 9.81 45.69 -0.12
N THR A 328 8.62 46.28 -0.34
CA THR A 328 7.82 46.06 -1.54
C THR A 328 8.63 46.40 -2.78
N GLY A 329 8.67 45.49 -3.74
CA GLY A 329 9.47 45.60 -4.98
C GLY A 329 10.81 44.88 -4.91
N ASP A 330 11.34 44.57 -3.74
CA ASP A 330 12.59 43.81 -3.61
C ASP A 330 12.52 42.44 -4.26
N ILE A 331 13.66 41.97 -4.77
CA ILE A 331 13.79 40.75 -5.53
C ILE A 331 14.85 39.83 -4.93
N TYR A 332 14.46 38.56 -4.79
CA TYR A 332 15.32 37.47 -4.39
C TYR A 332 15.70 36.60 -5.60
N GLY A 333 16.94 36.22 -5.66
CA GLY A 333 17.42 35.26 -6.65
C GLY A 333 17.78 35.83 -8.02
N PRO A 334 17.97 34.97 -9.02
CA PRO A 334 17.74 33.53 -9.00
C PRO A 334 18.70 32.74 -8.11
N VAL A 335 18.15 31.85 -7.28
CA VAL A 335 18.93 30.95 -6.42
C VAL A 335 18.57 29.51 -6.79
N PHE A 336 19.60 28.63 -6.84
CA PHE A 336 19.45 27.24 -7.18
C PHE A 336 19.62 26.34 -5.92
N VAL A 337 18.55 25.66 -5.54
CA VAL A 337 18.54 24.74 -4.38
C VAL A 337 17.66 23.53 -4.74
N ASN A 338 18.10 22.32 -4.41
CA ASN A 338 17.33 21.08 -4.61
C ASN A 338 16.79 20.91 -6.04
N ASN A 339 17.64 21.10 -7.03
CA ASN A 339 17.29 21.03 -8.45
C ASN A 339 16.23 22.04 -8.91
N THR A 340 16.00 23.11 -8.15
CA THR A 340 15.00 24.14 -8.48
C THR A 340 15.65 25.51 -8.44
N TYR A 341 15.47 26.28 -9.51
CA TYR A 341 15.73 27.71 -9.53
C TYR A 341 14.53 28.44 -8.94
N THR A 342 14.79 29.36 -8.01
CA THR A 342 13.76 30.15 -7.36
C THR A 342 14.11 31.63 -7.47
N MET A 343 13.15 32.44 -7.90
CA MET A 343 13.14 33.90 -7.76
C MET A 343 11.88 34.30 -7.00
N ALA A 344 11.95 35.40 -6.27
CA ALA A 344 10.76 35.94 -5.61
C ALA A 344 10.80 37.47 -5.65
N ARG A 345 9.62 38.10 -5.78
CA ARG A 345 9.43 39.55 -5.64
C ARG A 345 8.44 39.84 -4.54
N ILE A 346 8.76 40.75 -3.66
CA ILE A 346 7.85 41.21 -2.63
C ILE A 346 6.79 42.11 -3.28
N MET A 347 5.57 41.58 -3.37
CA MET A 347 4.41 42.30 -3.92
C MET A 347 3.84 43.29 -2.91
N GLN A 348 3.89 42.92 -1.63
CA GLN A 348 3.48 43.80 -0.54
C GLN A 348 4.12 43.35 0.77
N SER A 349 4.80 44.27 1.45
CA SER A 349 5.39 44.06 2.80
C SER A 349 4.62 44.84 3.86
N GLY A 350 4.95 44.62 5.13
CA GLY A 350 4.37 45.34 6.25
C GLY A 350 2.88 45.07 6.52
N ILE A 351 2.33 43.96 5.98
CA ILE A 351 0.93 43.59 6.23
C ILE A 351 0.82 43.07 7.67
N SER A 352 -0.10 43.66 8.45
CA SER A 352 -0.49 43.17 9.77
C SER A 352 -1.93 42.71 9.72
N GLN A 353 -2.16 41.37 9.75
CA GLN A 353 -3.48 40.82 9.53
C GLN A 353 -3.70 39.54 10.35
N SER A 354 -4.93 39.31 10.79
CA SER A 354 -5.32 38.10 11.52
C SER A 354 -5.20 36.85 10.65
N ASP A 355 -4.85 35.71 11.25
CA ASP A 355 -4.82 34.42 10.55
C ASP A 355 -6.20 33.80 10.36
N SER A 356 -7.12 34.12 11.28
CA SER A 356 -8.49 33.60 11.27
C SER A 356 -9.49 34.66 11.61
N VAL A 357 -10.64 34.61 10.98
CA VAL A 357 -11.79 35.47 11.23
C VAL A 357 -13.01 34.60 11.45
N LYS A 358 -13.83 34.95 12.43
CA LYS A 358 -15.13 34.34 12.65
C LYS A 358 -16.19 35.18 11.98
N ILE A 359 -16.93 34.57 11.06
CA ILE A 359 -17.94 35.30 10.28
C ILE A 359 -19.29 34.60 10.31
N ARG A 360 -20.31 35.39 10.01
CA ARG A 360 -21.65 34.90 9.68
C ARG A 360 -22.15 35.57 8.42
N HIS A 361 -23.07 34.91 7.69
CA HIS A 361 -23.56 35.40 6.42
C HIS A 361 -25.06 35.24 6.23
N ILE A 362 -25.61 36.05 5.31
CA ILE A 362 -26.94 35.88 4.70
C ILE A 362 -26.70 35.79 3.18
N PHE A 363 -26.99 34.66 2.57
CA PHE A 363 -26.81 34.47 1.13
C PHE A 363 -28.13 34.69 0.40
N LEU A 364 -28.15 35.66 -0.52
CA LEU A 364 -29.30 36.02 -1.34
C LEU A 364 -29.06 35.57 -2.78
N LEU A 365 -30.02 34.83 -3.37
CA LEU A 365 -30.01 34.54 -4.79
C LEU A 365 -30.11 35.84 -5.59
N GLU A 366 -29.67 35.84 -6.85
CA GLU A 366 -29.67 37.04 -7.72
C GLU A 366 -31.03 37.76 -7.77
N LYS A 367 -32.16 37.02 -7.83
CA LYS A 367 -33.52 37.56 -7.79
C LYS A 367 -33.89 38.31 -6.49
N ASP A 368 -33.20 38.01 -5.41
CA ASP A 368 -33.44 38.60 -4.06
C ASP A 368 -32.36 39.62 -3.67
N ALA A 369 -31.35 39.84 -4.53
CA ALA A 369 -30.21 40.70 -4.26
C ALA A 369 -30.65 42.16 -3.93
N ALA A 370 -31.71 42.65 -4.54
CA ALA A 370 -32.26 43.99 -4.24
C ALA A 370 -32.72 44.16 -2.78
N LYS A 371 -32.90 43.08 -2.02
CA LYS A 371 -33.26 43.15 -0.59
C LYS A 371 -32.06 43.38 0.33
N ALA A 372 -30.83 43.28 -0.20
CA ALA A 372 -29.60 43.35 0.59
C ALA A 372 -29.48 44.66 1.41
N ASP A 373 -29.71 45.78 0.76
CA ASP A 373 -29.61 47.12 1.42
C ASP A 373 -30.63 47.27 2.55
N SER A 374 -31.85 46.78 2.33
CA SER A 374 -32.88 46.77 3.37
C SER A 374 -32.52 45.88 4.56
N ILE A 375 -31.96 44.68 4.29
CA ILE A 375 -31.52 43.76 5.33
C ILE A 375 -30.34 44.35 6.08
N MET A 376 -29.36 44.91 5.40
CA MET A 376 -28.20 45.58 6.00
C MET A 376 -28.66 46.79 6.86
N GLY A 377 -29.61 47.58 6.36
CA GLY A 377 -30.20 48.69 7.11
C GLY A 377 -30.88 48.22 8.42
N ALA A 378 -31.66 47.14 8.35
CA ALA A 378 -32.31 46.54 9.52
C ALA A 378 -31.26 46.02 10.54
N ILE A 379 -30.18 45.38 10.09
CA ILE A 379 -29.10 44.90 10.97
C ILE A 379 -28.40 46.10 11.66
N LYS A 380 -28.11 47.16 10.91
CA LYS A 380 -27.50 48.39 11.45
C LYS A 380 -28.42 49.09 12.43
N ALA A 381 -29.75 48.96 12.26
CA ALA A 381 -30.77 49.46 13.20
C ALA A 381 -30.99 48.55 14.41
N GLY A 382 -30.24 47.46 14.56
CA GLY A 382 -30.28 46.58 15.74
C GLY A 382 -31.13 45.33 15.58
N ALA A 383 -31.64 45.02 14.38
CA ALA A 383 -32.34 43.76 14.14
C ALA A 383 -31.41 42.55 14.31
N ASN A 384 -31.98 41.47 14.84
CA ASN A 384 -31.21 40.24 15.07
C ASN A 384 -30.75 39.60 13.74
N PHE A 385 -29.45 39.50 13.54
CA PHE A 385 -28.85 38.93 12.31
C PHE A 385 -29.32 37.50 12.08
N GLY A 386 -29.36 36.66 13.13
CA GLY A 386 -29.73 35.26 13.02
C GLY A 386 -31.18 35.07 12.56
N GLU A 387 -32.11 35.88 13.03
CA GLU A 387 -33.51 35.84 12.58
C GLU A 387 -33.65 36.28 11.13
N LEU A 388 -32.88 37.28 10.71
CA LEU A 388 -32.85 37.71 9.32
C LEU A 388 -32.18 36.65 8.42
N ALA A 389 -31.14 35.94 8.92
CA ALA A 389 -30.52 34.82 8.21
C ALA A 389 -31.54 33.69 8.00
N LYS A 390 -32.26 33.27 9.03
CA LYS A 390 -33.33 32.26 8.91
C LYS A 390 -34.41 32.65 7.91
N LYS A 391 -34.77 33.93 7.87
CA LYS A 391 -35.85 34.46 7.03
C LYS A 391 -35.42 34.59 5.55
N PHE A 392 -34.21 35.07 5.28
CA PHE A 392 -33.83 35.54 3.95
C PHE A 392 -32.70 34.74 3.30
N SER A 393 -31.88 33.98 4.06
CA SER A 393 -30.76 33.25 3.47
C SER A 393 -31.26 32.06 2.65
N ALA A 394 -30.70 31.91 1.45
CA ALA A 394 -30.95 30.78 0.58
C ALA A 394 -30.19 29.53 1.03
N VAL A 395 -29.10 29.68 1.78
CA VAL A 395 -28.33 28.57 2.36
C VAL A 395 -28.95 28.18 3.70
N LYS A 396 -29.82 27.19 3.68
CA LYS A 396 -30.63 26.81 4.85
C LYS A 396 -29.79 26.28 6.01
N GLU A 397 -28.70 25.55 5.70
CA GLU A 397 -27.80 24.95 6.69
C GLU A 397 -27.19 26.03 7.62
N SER A 398 -26.66 27.11 7.07
CA SER A 398 -26.11 28.22 7.85
C SER A 398 -27.21 29.10 8.41
N ALA A 399 -28.33 29.28 7.69
CA ALA A 399 -29.46 30.08 8.15
C ALA A 399 -30.04 29.59 9.47
N GLU A 400 -30.25 28.29 9.64
CA GLU A 400 -30.73 27.66 10.87
C GLU A 400 -29.80 27.90 12.06
N LEU A 401 -28.50 28.03 11.79
CA LEU A 401 -27.46 28.37 12.76
C LEU A 401 -27.29 29.91 12.94
N GLY A 402 -28.24 30.70 12.49
CA GLY A 402 -28.15 32.16 12.57
C GLY A 402 -27.20 32.81 11.57
N GLY A 403 -26.87 32.10 10.50
CA GLY A 403 -25.93 32.53 9.48
C GLY A 403 -24.47 32.20 9.79
N GLU A 404 -24.19 31.53 10.91
CA GLU A 404 -22.82 31.23 11.34
C GLU A 404 -22.06 30.36 10.33
N LEU A 405 -20.85 30.80 9.95
CA LEU A 405 -19.88 30.03 9.18
C LEU A 405 -18.68 29.57 10.03
N GLY A 406 -18.60 30.09 11.28
CA GLY A 406 -17.52 29.78 12.20
C GLY A 406 -16.21 30.47 11.87
N TRP A 407 -15.11 29.89 12.33
CA TRP A 407 -13.75 30.39 12.09
C TRP A 407 -13.26 30.02 10.69
N ILE A 408 -12.86 31.00 9.92
CA ILE A 408 -12.27 30.87 8.59
C ILE A 408 -10.80 31.20 8.66
N VAL A 409 -9.97 30.37 8.02
CA VAL A 409 -8.53 30.61 7.82
C VAL A 409 -8.30 31.06 6.39
N GLU A 410 -7.44 32.02 6.18
CA GLU A 410 -7.09 32.53 4.84
C GLU A 410 -6.54 31.38 3.97
N GLY A 411 -7.15 31.16 2.78
CA GLY A 411 -6.77 30.10 1.86
C GLY A 411 -7.33 28.70 2.22
N MET A 412 -8.35 28.63 3.06
CA MET A 412 -9.02 27.36 3.42
C MET A 412 -9.56 26.65 2.17
N PRO A 413 -9.24 25.35 1.95
CA PRO A 413 -9.73 24.59 0.81
C PRO A 413 -11.27 24.55 0.74
N GLY A 414 -11.84 24.70 -0.47
CA GLY A 414 -13.29 24.67 -0.70
C GLY A 414 -14.02 25.97 -0.42
N MET A 415 -13.33 27.01 0.04
CA MET A 415 -13.92 28.33 0.27
C MET A 415 -13.72 29.27 -0.90
N ASP A 416 -14.75 30.05 -1.22
CA ASP A 416 -14.67 31.11 -2.23
C ASP A 416 -13.60 32.13 -1.85
N LYS A 417 -12.62 32.33 -2.73
CA LYS A 417 -11.48 33.26 -2.49
C LYS A 417 -11.94 34.70 -2.24
N SER A 418 -13.12 35.09 -2.73
CA SER A 418 -13.68 36.42 -2.52
C SER A 418 -13.95 36.72 -1.02
N ILE A 419 -14.18 35.69 -0.21
CA ILE A 419 -14.37 35.78 1.25
C ILE A 419 -13.13 36.31 1.98
N ASN A 420 -11.96 36.26 1.35
CA ASN A 420 -10.73 36.81 1.93
C ASN A 420 -10.80 38.31 2.25
N VAL A 421 -11.74 39.05 1.66
CA VAL A 421 -12.04 40.45 2.01
C VAL A 421 -12.41 40.59 3.51
N ALA A 422 -13.02 39.55 4.12
CA ALA A 422 -13.37 39.57 5.55
C ALA A 422 -12.14 39.76 6.48
N PHE A 423 -10.95 39.32 6.05
CA PHE A 423 -9.71 39.50 6.81
C PHE A 423 -9.26 40.95 6.88
N GLU A 424 -9.70 41.81 5.94
CA GLU A 424 -9.37 43.23 5.87
C GLU A 424 -10.39 44.09 6.66
N LYS A 425 -11.56 43.52 6.95
CA LYS A 425 -12.64 44.20 7.65
C LYS A 425 -12.44 44.18 9.16
N ALA A 426 -12.98 45.19 9.88
CA ALA A 426 -12.92 45.24 11.32
C ALA A 426 -13.89 44.23 11.95
N ALA A 427 -13.64 43.86 13.23
CA ALA A 427 -14.60 43.08 13.99
C ALA A 427 -15.89 43.94 14.20
N GLY A 428 -17.05 43.32 13.97
CA GLY A 428 -18.36 43.99 13.96
C GLY A 428 -18.78 44.52 12.58
N GLU A 429 -17.85 44.67 11.62
CA GLU A 429 -18.14 45.28 10.31
C GLU A 429 -19.04 44.36 9.45
N LEU A 430 -20.00 45.04 8.79
CA LEU A 430 -20.97 44.43 7.87
C LEU A 430 -20.68 44.88 6.44
N PHE A 431 -20.55 43.94 5.52
CA PHE A 431 -20.29 44.23 4.11
C PHE A 431 -20.99 43.23 3.19
N THR A 432 -21.08 43.58 1.92
CA THR A 432 -21.65 42.71 0.89
C THR A 432 -20.54 42.14 -0.01
N LEU A 433 -20.77 40.93 -0.48
CA LEU A 433 -19.90 40.24 -1.42
C LEU A 433 -20.76 39.62 -2.53
N LYS A 434 -20.53 40.03 -3.78
CA LYS A 434 -21.22 39.46 -4.95
C LYS A 434 -20.34 38.38 -5.57
N ASN A 435 -20.95 37.23 -5.87
CA ASN A 435 -20.31 36.19 -6.65
C ASN A 435 -21.23 35.72 -7.79
N THR A 436 -20.84 34.71 -8.55
CA THR A 436 -21.61 34.18 -9.69
C THR A 436 -22.95 33.55 -9.31
N GLN A 437 -23.16 33.21 -8.05
CA GLN A 437 -24.35 32.52 -7.56
C GLN A 437 -25.35 33.47 -6.88
N GLY A 438 -24.91 34.69 -6.49
CA GLY A 438 -25.74 35.68 -5.80
C GLY A 438 -24.97 36.69 -5.00
N LEU A 439 -25.59 37.25 -3.97
CA LEU A 439 -25.06 38.27 -3.08
C LEU A 439 -25.01 37.75 -1.64
N GLN A 440 -23.88 37.90 -0.98
CA GLN A 440 -23.73 37.60 0.45
C GLN A 440 -23.67 38.88 1.27
N ILE A 441 -24.40 38.95 2.34
CA ILE A 441 -24.25 39.94 3.42
C ILE A 441 -23.40 39.24 4.50
N ILE A 442 -22.22 39.75 4.77
CA ILE A 442 -21.25 39.12 5.69
C ILE A 442 -20.99 40.04 6.85
N GLN A 443 -20.96 39.48 8.06
CA GLN A 443 -20.50 40.19 9.27
C GLN A 443 -19.29 39.47 9.85
N VAL A 444 -18.23 40.23 10.10
CA VAL A 444 -17.09 39.79 10.90
C VAL A 444 -17.43 39.85 12.35
N GLN A 445 -17.45 38.75 13.06
CA GLN A 445 -17.78 38.69 14.50
C GLN A 445 -16.53 38.87 15.34
N GLU A 446 -15.52 38.07 15.10
CA GLU A 446 -14.28 38.01 15.87
C GLU A 446 -13.06 37.84 14.94
N LYS A 447 -11.90 38.26 15.43
CA LYS A 447 -10.61 38.10 14.73
C LYS A 447 -9.55 37.63 15.72
N THR A 448 -8.64 36.78 15.24
CA THR A 448 -7.43 36.47 15.99
C THR A 448 -6.46 37.66 16.01
N ALA A 449 -5.49 37.64 16.92
CA ALA A 449 -4.44 38.67 16.95
C ALA A 449 -3.75 38.79 15.58
N SER A 450 -3.51 40.04 15.16
CA SER A 450 -2.81 40.31 13.90
C SER A 450 -1.37 39.82 13.95
N LYS A 451 -0.91 39.24 12.84
CA LYS A 451 0.45 38.75 12.64
C LYS A 451 1.08 39.43 11.42
N PRO A 452 2.41 39.56 11.40
CA PRO A 452 3.09 40.06 10.21
C PRO A 452 2.89 39.06 9.04
N LYS A 453 2.52 39.62 7.90
CA LYS A 453 2.35 38.89 6.64
C LYS A 453 3.05 39.61 5.49
N VAL A 454 3.38 38.85 4.47
CA VAL A 454 3.98 39.34 3.24
C VAL A 454 3.31 38.66 2.04
N LYS A 455 3.12 39.41 0.96
CA LYS A 455 2.64 38.88 -0.31
C LYS A 455 3.81 38.75 -1.26
N LEU A 456 4.04 37.55 -1.78
CA LEU A 456 5.16 37.23 -2.67
C LEU A 456 4.63 36.74 -4.02
N ALA A 457 5.31 37.14 -5.09
CA ALA A 457 5.27 36.44 -6.36
C ALA A 457 6.52 35.55 -6.41
N ILE A 458 6.32 34.23 -6.46
CA ILE A 458 7.41 33.26 -6.46
C ILE A 458 7.42 32.59 -7.82
N LEU A 459 8.58 32.63 -8.48
CA LEU A 459 8.83 31.97 -9.76
C LEU A 459 9.78 30.80 -9.51
N GLU A 460 9.32 29.61 -9.79
CA GLU A 460 10.08 28.37 -9.60
C GLU A 460 10.23 27.62 -10.92
N ARG A 461 11.42 27.09 -11.14
CA ARG A 461 11.74 26.23 -12.27
C ARG A 461 12.53 25.02 -11.79
N LYS A 462 11.89 23.87 -11.74
CA LYS A 462 12.55 22.60 -11.47
C LYS A 462 13.32 22.14 -12.70
N VAL A 463 14.58 21.78 -12.51
CA VAL A 463 15.36 21.18 -13.59
C VAL A 463 14.99 19.71 -13.70
N VAL A 464 14.42 19.34 -14.82
CA VAL A 464 14.05 17.97 -15.18
C VAL A 464 14.83 17.53 -16.41
N ALA A 465 14.99 16.23 -16.62
CA ALA A 465 15.64 15.71 -17.80
C ALA A 465 14.84 16.10 -19.06
N SER A 466 15.51 16.74 -20.02
CA SER A 466 14.90 17.06 -21.31
C SER A 466 14.71 15.80 -22.17
N ALA A 467 13.92 15.88 -23.22
CA ALA A 467 13.78 14.81 -24.21
C ALA A 467 15.13 14.39 -24.80
N LYS A 468 16.08 15.32 -24.96
CA LYS A 468 17.44 15.03 -25.41
C LYS A 468 18.21 14.21 -24.39
N SER A 469 18.14 14.57 -23.11
CA SER A 469 18.80 13.86 -22.02
C SER A 469 18.17 12.48 -21.81
N ASN A 470 16.85 12.36 -21.88
CA ASN A 470 16.13 11.08 -21.85
C ASN A 470 16.61 10.19 -23.00
N SER A 471 16.62 10.70 -24.25
CA SER A 471 17.07 9.94 -25.41
C SER A 471 18.54 9.51 -25.30
N LYS A 472 19.40 10.33 -24.72
CA LYS A 472 20.79 9.98 -24.49
C LYS A 472 20.92 8.82 -23.50
N ILE A 473 20.23 8.89 -22.35
CA ILE A 473 20.23 7.84 -21.32
C ILE A 473 19.64 6.53 -21.87
N TYR A 474 18.56 6.63 -22.66
CA TYR A 474 17.99 5.48 -23.36
C TYR A 474 19.00 4.83 -24.31
N ASN A 475 19.72 5.65 -25.11
CA ASN A 475 20.72 5.16 -26.03
C ASN A 475 21.91 4.51 -25.30
N ASP A 476 22.32 5.04 -24.14
CA ASP A 476 23.33 4.42 -23.28
C ASP A 476 22.86 3.05 -22.76
N ALA A 477 21.62 2.95 -22.30
CA ALA A 477 21.00 1.69 -21.91
C ALA A 477 20.92 0.70 -23.08
N LYS A 478 20.52 1.16 -24.27
CA LYS A 478 20.45 0.35 -25.49
C LYS A 478 21.82 -0.12 -25.95
N ALA A 479 22.85 0.73 -25.89
CA ALA A 479 24.21 0.35 -26.17
C ALA A 479 24.76 -0.69 -25.19
N PHE A 480 24.32 -0.62 -23.92
CA PHE A 480 24.65 -1.63 -22.93
C PHE A 480 23.93 -2.96 -23.23
N ALA A 481 22.65 -2.94 -23.59
CA ALA A 481 21.87 -4.13 -23.93
C ALA A 481 22.38 -4.80 -25.22
N ALA A 482 22.74 -4.01 -26.23
CA ALA A 482 23.18 -4.51 -27.52
C ALA A 482 24.48 -5.30 -27.38
N ASN A 483 24.53 -6.48 -28.05
CA ASN A 483 25.69 -7.36 -28.05
C ASN A 483 26.19 -7.76 -26.64
N ASN A 484 25.31 -7.79 -25.66
CA ASN A 484 25.63 -8.23 -24.31
C ASN A 484 25.30 -9.73 -24.17
N SER A 485 26.14 -10.46 -23.47
CA SER A 485 25.94 -11.85 -23.09
C SER A 485 26.01 -12.00 -21.59
N ALA A 486 25.56 -13.13 -21.06
CA ALA A 486 25.61 -13.39 -19.63
C ALA A 486 27.01 -13.23 -19.03
N ASP A 487 28.04 -13.72 -19.76
CA ASP A 487 29.43 -13.70 -19.30
C ASP A 487 30.05 -12.29 -19.34
N GLU A 488 29.53 -11.41 -20.19
CA GLU A 488 30.00 -10.04 -20.35
C GLU A 488 29.18 -9.03 -19.54
N PHE A 489 27.98 -9.38 -19.08
CA PHE A 489 27.05 -8.46 -18.43
C PHE A 489 27.68 -7.73 -17.24
N GLU A 490 28.28 -8.47 -16.31
CA GLU A 490 28.91 -7.86 -15.13
C GLU A 490 30.22 -7.13 -15.48
N LYS A 491 31.00 -7.66 -16.42
CA LYS A 491 32.25 -7.03 -16.85
C LYS A 491 31.98 -5.69 -17.52
N ARG A 492 30.98 -5.62 -18.40
CA ARG A 492 30.58 -4.37 -19.07
C ARG A 492 29.98 -3.37 -18.10
N ALA A 493 29.14 -3.83 -17.16
CA ALA A 493 28.60 -2.98 -16.12
C ALA A 493 29.74 -2.34 -15.30
N LYS A 494 30.72 -3.15 -14.88
CA LYS A 494 31.90 -2.67 -14.14
C LYS A 494 32.74 -1.71 -14.95
N ALA A 495 32.98 -2.00 -16.23
CA ALA A 495 33.75 -1.14 -17.12
C ALA A 495 33.10 0.23 -17.35
N SER A 496 31.78 0.29 -17.33
CA SER A 496 30.98 1.51 -17.47
C SER A 496 30.57 2.15 -16.14
N ALA A 497 31.10 1.68 -15.02
CA ALA A 497 30.77 2.10 -13.66
C ALA A 497 29.27 1.98 -13.29
N TYR A 498 28.55 1.05 -13.92
CA TYR A 498 27.17 0.72 -13.56
C TYR A 498 27.13 -0.33 -12.44
N VAL A 499 26.12 -0.20 -11.58
CA VAL A 499 25.89 -1.14 -10.48
C VAL A 499 24.96 -2.26 -10.91
N VAL A 500 25.41 -3.50 -10.77
CA VAL A 500 24.58 -4.68 -10.99
C VAL A 500 23.85 -5.01 -9.69
N ARG A 501 22.52 -5.02 -9.75
CA ARG A 501 21.65 -5.38 -8.63
C ARG A 501 21.08 -6.79 -8.84
N PRO A 502 21.35 -7.76 -7.96
CA PRO A 502 20.66 -9.04 -7.99
C PRO A 502 19.24 -8.89 -7.46
N ILE A 503 18.27 -9.46 -8.15
CA ILE A 503 16.87 -9.57 -7.75
C ILE A 503 16.54 -11.06 -7.74
N ASN A 504 16.31 -11.60 -6.56
CA ASN A 504 16.12 -13.03 -6.37
C ASN A 504 14.66 -13.35 -6.06
N GLU A 505 14.21 -14.50 -6.58
CA GLU A 505 12.93 -15.13 -6.23
C GLU A 505 11.69 -14.21 -6.35
N ILE A 506 11.57 -13.51 -7.49
CA ILE A 506 10.35 -12.77 -7.80
C ILE A 506 9.25 -13.80 -8.04
N LEU A 507 8.20 -13.74 -7.24
CA LEU A 507 7.04 -14.61 -7.38
C LEU A 507 6.18 -14.16 -8.57
N LYS A 508 5.65 -15.11 -9.32
CA LYS A 508 4.71 -14.83 -10.42
C LYS A 508 3.45 -14.13 -9.95
N ALA A 509 3.00 -14.45 -8.73
CA ALA A 509 1.86 -13.80 -8.09
C ALA A 509 2.11 -12.34 -7.67
N ASN A 510 3.38 -11.93 -7.53
CA ASN A 510 3.76 -10.56 -7.20
C ASN A 510 4.78 -10.04 -8.21
N PRO A 511 4.34 -9.65 -9.42
CA PRO A 511 5.21 -9.36 -10.54
C PRO A 511 5.78 -7.94 -10.52
N GLU A 512 6.23 -7.47 -9.38
CA GLU A 512 6.88 -6.16 -9.25
C GLU A 512 8.25 -6.29 -8.61
N VAL A 513 9.18 -5.47 -9.04
CA VAL A 513 10.54 -5.42 -8.51
C VAL A 513 10.64 -4.28 -7.50
N ALA A 514 11.02 -4.59 -6.27
CA ALA A 514 11.21 -3.58 -5.23
C ALA A 514 12.19 -2.47 -5.67
N GLY A 515 11.73 -1.22 -5.59
CA GLY A 515 12.50 -0.04 -5.97
C GLY A 515 12.51 0.28 -7.47
N LEU A 516 11.68 -0.40 -8.28
CA LEU A 516 11.37 -0.03 -9.65
C LEU A 516 9.87 0.24 -9.78
N GLN A 517 9.51 1.34 -10.43
CA GLN A 517 8.13 1.61 -10.79
C GLN A 517 7.79 0.90 -12.10
N GLN A 518 6.53 0.48 -12.29
CA GLN A 518 6.05 -0.08 -13.57
C GLN A 518 6.89 -1.25 -14.10
N SER A 519 7.42 -2.11 -13.22
CA SER A 519 8.36 -3.17 -13.57
C SER A 519 7.72 -4.47 -14.06
N ARG A 520 6.39 -4.53 -14.22
CA ARG A 520 5.67 -5.76 -14.62
C ARG A 520 6.12 -6.34 -15.96
N GLN A 521 6.38 -5.48 -16.96
CA GLN A 521 6.84 -5.95 -18.27
C GLN A 521 8.21 -6.61 -18.18
N LEU A 522 9.10 -6.06 -17.38
CA LEU A 522 10.42 -6.63 -17.08
C LEU A 522 10.28 -8.02 -16.43
N VAL A 523 9.41 -8.14 -15.42
CA VAL A 523 9.17 -9.42 -14.74
C VAL A 523 8.53 -10.44 -15.69
N ARG A 524 7.55 -10.02 -16.50
CA ARG A 524 6.93 -10.85 -17.53
C ARG A 524 7.97 -11.39 -18.51
N TRP A 525 8.90 -10.55 -18.93
CA TRP A 525 10.00 -10.97 -19.79
C TRP A 525 10.87 -12.02 -19.08
N CYS A 526 11.24 -11.80 -17.80
CA CYS A 526 12.05 -12.73 -17.02
C CYS A 526 11.43 -14.15 -16.97
N PHE A 527 10.10 -14.25 -16.75
CA PHE A 527 9.41 -15.55 -16.76
C PHE A 527 9.33 -16.22 -18.14
N LYS A 528 9.47 -15.47 -19.22
CA LYS A 528 9.44 -15.99 -20.60
C LYS A 528 10.80 -16.23 -21.20
N SER A 529 11.85 -15.66 -20.62
CA SER A 529 13.22 -15.78 -21.09
C SER A 529 13.86 -17.10 -20.63
N ALA A 530 14.88 -17.52 -21.33
CA ALA A 530 15.74 -18.62 -20.88
C ALA A 530 16.78 -18.09 -19.87
N LYS A 531 17.35 -19.02 -19.08
CA LYS A 531 18.50 -18.70 -18.24
C LYS A 531 19.64 -18.14 -19.11
N ASN A 532 20.26 -17.05 -18.67
CA ASN A 532 21.32 -16.31 -19.31
C ASN A 532 20.88 -15.40 -20.48
N ASP A 533 19.59 -15.25 -20.73
CA ASP A 533 19.12 -14.24 -21.67
C ASP A 533 19.31 -12.84 -21.10
N VAL A 534 19.74 -11.92 -21.97
CA VAL A 534 19.84 -10.48 -21.69
C VAL A 534 18.67 -9.78 -22.36
N SER A 535 18.03 -8.87 -21.66
CA SER A 535 16.85 -8.13 -22.14
C SER A 535 17.23 -7.00 -23.08
N ASP A 536 16.25 -6.55 -23.86
CA ASP A 536 16.21 -5.19 -24.36
C ASP A 536 16.03 -4.20 -23.19
N VAL A 537 15.96 -2.90 -23.49
CA VAL A 537 15.73 -1.84 -22.52
C VAL A 537 14.26 -1.83 -22.13
N PHE A 538 13.98 -1.90 -20.83
CA PHE A 538 12.65 -1.69 -20.26
C PHE A 538 12.56 -0.31 -19.62
N GLU A 539 11.44 0.35 -19.82
CA GLU A 539 11.09 1.60 -19.14
C GLU A 539 10.34 1.27 -17.84
N CYS A 540 10.89 1.71 -16.71
CA CYS A 540 10.37 1.45 -15.38
C CYS A 540 10.19 2.79 -14.62
N GLY A 541 9.12 3.51 -14.94
CA GLY A 541 8.90 4.88 -14.45
C GLY A 541 9.96 5.85 -15.01
N GLU A 542 10.67 6.54 -14.13
CA GLU A 542 11.77 7.44 -14.51
C GLU A 542 13.13 6.72 -14.62
N GLN A 543 13.13 5.44 -15.01
CA GLN A 543 14.34 4.61 -15.10
C GLN A 543 14.29 3.72 -16.34
N PHE A 544 15.44 3.51 -16.96
CA PHE A 544 15.62 2.43 -17.94
C PHE A 544 16.34 1.28 -17.29
N VAL A 545 15.96 0.06 -17.63
CA VAL A 545 16.49 -1.16 -17.02
C VAL A 545 16.88 -2.16 -18.09
N VAL A 546 18.07 -2.73 -17.95
CA VAL A 546 18.52 -3.90 -18.71
C VAL A 546 18.74 -5.05 -17.74
N ALA A 547 18.20 -6.20 -18.04
CA ALA A 547 18.23 -7.36 -17.17
C ALA A 547 18.93 -8.57 -17.80
N LEU A 548 19.51 -9.39 -16.94
CA LEU A 548 20.02 -10.72 -17.25
C LEU A 548 19.24 -11.74 -16.41
N THR A 549 18.51 -12.65 -17.06
CA THR A 549 17.84 -13.75 -16.37
C THR A 549 18.84 -14.74 -15.82
N THR A 550 18.83 -14.94 -14.51
CA THR A 550 19.70 -15.91 -13.84
C THR A 550 19.02 -17.25 -13.61
N GLU A 551 17.70 -17.22 -13.32
CA GLU A 551 16.91 -18.40 -13.05
C GLU A 551 15.43 -18.20 -13.38
N VAL A 552 14.79 -19.25 -13.86
CA VAL A 552 13.34 -19.38 -13.95
C VAL A 552 12.95 -20.72 -13.34
N ASN A 553 12.16 -20.71 -12.29
CA ASN A 553 11.78 -21.90 -11.53
C ASN A 553 10.27 -22.10 -11.62
N GLY A 554 9.85 -23.31 -12.02
CA GLY A 554 8.47 -23.73 -11.94
C GLY A 554 8.00 -24.01 -10.50
N LYS A 555 6.70 -24.15 -10.33
CA LYS A 555 6.11 -24.63 -9.05
C LYS A 555 6.59 -26.06 -8.77
N GLY A 556 7.01 -26.31 -7.55
CA GLY A 556 7.49 -27.64 -7.16
C GLY A 556 8.42 -27.60 -5.96
N TYR A 557 9.59 -28.21 -6.09
CA TYR A 557 10.60 -28.25 -5.02
C TYR A 557 11.89 -27.60 -5.52
N ARG A 558 12.57 -26.88 -4.65
CA ARG A 558 13.93 -26.38 -4.91
C ARG A 558 14.84 -27.58 -5.19
N SER A 559 15.65 -27.50 -6.23
CA SER A 559 16.51 -28.60 -6.62
C SER A 559 17.55 -28.94 -5.54
N PHE A 560 17.99 -30.20 -5.52
CA PHE A 560 19.03 -30.66 -4.61
C PHE A 560 20.29 -29.79 -4.69
N ASP A 561 20.72 -29.42 -5.88
CA ASP A 561 21.93 -28.60 -6.07
C ASP A 561 21.83 -27.23 -5.42
N LYS A 562 20.63 -26.60 -5.46
CA LYS A 562 20.38 -25.32 -4.79
C LYS A 562 20.40 -25.44 -3.28
N MET A 563 19.94 -26.57 -2.75
CA MET A 563 19.84 -26.77 -1.30
C MET A 563 21.12 -27.37 -0.72
N LYS A 564 22.03 -27.88 -1.55
CA LYS A 564 23.20 -28.62 -1.14
C LYS A 564 24.05 -27.88 -0.09
N ASP A 565 24.39 -26.62 -0.34
CA ASP A 565 25.23 -25.84 0.55
C ASP A 565 24.52 -25.50 1.87
N ALA A 566 23.24 -25.17 1.82
CA ALA A 566 22.43 -24.88 3.00
C ALA A 566 22.29 -26.14 3.88
N ILE A 567 21.95 -27.26 3.28
CA ILE A 567 21.84 -28.56 3.98
C ILE A 567 23.19 -28.99 4.56
N LYS A 568 24.26 -28.81 3.78
CA LYS A 568 25.63 -29.11 4.26
C LYS A 568 25.97 -28.28 5.50
N ALA A 569 25.64 -26.98 5.51
CA ALA A 569 25.87 -26.11 6.67
C ALA A 569 25.07 -26.58 7.90
N GLU A 570 23.83 -27.02 7.72
CA GLU A 570 23.01 -27.60 8.80
C GLU A 570 23.63 -28.88 9.36
N ILE A 571 24.10 -29.81 8.49
CA ILE A 571 24.73 -31.06 8.92
C ILE A 571 26.06 -30.77 9.62
N ILE A 572 26.85 -29.81 9.14
CA ILE A 572 28.08 -29.37 9.82
C ILE A 572 27.75 -28.89 11.24
N LYS A 573 26.72 -28.05 11.40
CA LYS A 573 26.27 -27.56 12.69
C LYS A 573 25.83 -28.71 13.61
N ASP A 574 25.09 -29.67 13.09
CA ASP A 574 24.64 -30.84 13.86
C ASP A 574 25.84 -31.67 14.35
N LYS A 575 26.80 -31.96 13.47
CA LYS A 575 28.00 -32.72 13.82
C LYS A 575 28.92 -31.97 14.81
N LYS A 576 29.03 -30.64 14.65
CA LYS A 576 29.74 -29.82 15.64
C LYS A 576 29.07 -29.89 17.03
N ALA A 577 27.69 -29.85 17.02
CA ALA A 577 26.95 -30.01 18.26
C ALA A 577 27.28 -31.34 18.95
N GLU A 578 27.33 -32.44 18.19
CA GLU A 578 27.69 -33.77 18.73
C GLU A 578 29.09 -33.80 19.29
N LEU A 579 30.08 -33.25 18.60
CA LEU A 579 31.46 -33.16 19.11
C LEU A 579 31.57 -32.34 20.40
N ILE A 580 30.86 -31.19 20.44
CA ILE A 580 30.84 -30.34 21.64
C ILE A 580 30.11 -31.06 22.77
N ILE A 581 29.00 -31.74 22.54
CA ILE A 581 28.26 -32.50 23.54
C ILE A 581 29.14 -33.60 24.13
N ASN A 582 29.86 -34.36 23.30
CA ASN A 582 30.74 -35.43 23.75
C ASN A 582 31.88 -34.87 24.64
N ASN A 583 32.51 -33.76 24.19
CA ASN A 583 33.56 -33.11 24.95
C ASN A 583 33.03 -32.57 26.30
N LEU A 584 31.92 -31.83 26.28
CA LEU A 584 31.29 -31.28 27.47
C LEU A 584 30.86 -32.39 28.45
N SER A 585 30.34 -33.51 27.92
CA SER A 585 29.94 -34.64 28.74
C SER A 585 31.14 -35.26 29.45
N ALA A 586 32.27 -35.40 28.79
CA ALA A 586 33.51 -35.89 29.38
C ALA A 586 34.12 -34.90 30.41
N GLN A 587 34.00 -33.59 30.11
CA GLN A 587 34.45 -32.55 31.05
C GLN A 587 33.59 -32.48 32.30
N LEU A 588 32.26 -32.58 32.17
CA LEU A 588 31.31 -32.55 33.29
C LEU A 588 31.56 -33.70 34.32
N GLN A 589 32.14 -34.83 33.88
CA GLN A 589 32.56 -35.89 34.81
C GLN A 589 33.72 -35.46 35.69
N LYS A 590 34.58 -34.57 35.20
CA LYS A 590 35.76 -34.04 35.94
C LYS A 590 35.45 -32.71 36.64
N THR A 591 34.59 -31.91 36.08
CA THR A 591 34.19 -30.56 36.51
C THR A 591 32.67 -30.45 36.63
N PRO A 592 32.03 -30.99 37.66
CA PRO A 592 30.59 -31.17 37.76
C PRO A 592 29.80 -29.89 38.05
N THR A 593 30.44 -28.77 38.24
CA THR A 593 29.80 -27.46 38.51
C THR A 593 30.12 -26.45 37.44
N LEU A 594 29.27 -25.44 37.28
CA LEU A 594 29.53 -24.34 36.31
C LEU A 594 30.79 -23.55 36.70
N GLU A 595 31.08 -23.38 37.98
CA GLU A 595 32.25 -22.66 38.52
C GLU A 595 33.58 -23.34 38.16
N THR A 596 33.56 -24.66 38.02
CA THR A 596 34.77 -25.42 37.60
C THR A 596 34.78 -25.63 36.08
N LEU A 597 33.62 -25.73 35.46
CA LEU A 597 33.50 -25.94 34.00
C LEU A 597 33.82 -24.66 33.20
N ALA A 598 33.38 -23.48 33.64
CA ALA A 598 33.57 -22.23 32.91
C ALA A 598 35.06 -21.89 32.68
N PRO A 599 35.95 -21.94 33.71
CA PRO A 599 37.38 -21.74 33.49
C PRO A 599 38.01 -22.81 32.59
N ALA A 600 37.56 -24.06 32.68
CA ALA A 600 38.06 -25.16 31.82
C ALA A 600 37.69 -24.97 30.34
N LEU A 601 36.65 -24.22 30.09
CA LEU A 601 36.17 -23.86 28.75
C LEU A 601 36.61 -22.47 28.28
N HIS A 602 37.36 -21.74 29.13
CA HIS A 602 37.72 -20.34 28.87
C HIS A 602 36.52 -19.45 28.55
N THR A 603 35.42 -19.62 29.28
CA THR A 603 34.17 -18.86 29.10
C THR A 603 33.63 -18.35 30.45
N ASP A 604 32.69 -17.39 30.36
CA ASP A 604 32.04 -16.84 31.56
C ASP A 604 30.70 -17.54 31.84
N ILE A 605 30.33 -17.57 33.13
CA ILE A 605 28.99 -17.95 33.53
C ILE A 605 28.03 -16.79 33.25
N LYS A 606 27.01 -17.07 32.45
CA LYS A 606 25.94 -16.12 32.09
C LYS A 606 24.67 -16.45 32.86
N PHE A 607 23.77 -15.47 32.97
CA PHE A 607 22.54 -15.60 33.74
C PHE A 607 21.31 -15.34 32.87
N ALA A 608 20.27 -16.14 33.06
CA ALA A 608 18.96 -15.97 32.47
C ALA A 608 17.92 -15.94 33.61
N PRO A 609 17.44 -14.76 34.00
CA PRO A 609 16.47 -14.62 35.08
C PRO A 609 15.04 -14.96 34.60
N ALA A 610 14.21 -15.42 35.54
CA ALA A 610 12.77 -15.62 35.42
C ALA A 610 12.32 -16.48 34.22
N VAL A 611 13.09 -17.51 33.85
CA VAL A 611 12.74 -18.43 32.76
C VAL A 611 11.62 -19.37 33.21
N ASN A 612 10.59 -19.48 32.43
CA ASN A 612 9.53 -20.48 32.59
C ASN A 612 9.20 -21.15 31.24
N PHE A 613 8.41 -22.21 31.29
CA PHE A 613 8.11 -22.98 30.05
C PHE A 613 7.37 -22.16 28.97
N ALA A 614 6.64 -21.12 29.35
CA ALA A 614 5.99 -20.19 28.44
C ALA A 614 6.88 -19.01 27.96
N SER A 615 8.14 -18.95 28.41
CA SER A 615 9.07 -17.89 27.99
C SER A 615 9.37 -18.00 26.50
N PHE A 616 9.49 -16.84 25.83
CA PHE A 616 9.86 -16.76 24.43
C PHE A 616 11.39 -16.74 24.22
N GLN A 617 12.12 -16.21 25.20
CA GLN A 617 13.57 -16.07 25.17
C GLN A 617 14.22 -16.66 26.44
N PHE A 618 15.44 -17.13 26.28
CA PHE A 618 16.29 -17.61 27.37
C PHE A 618 17.30 -16.52 27.79
N GLY A 619 16.81 -15.44 28.39
CA GLY A 619 17.63 -14.30 28.74
C GLY A 619 18.52 -13.79 27.59
N PRO A 620 19.80 -13.48 27.84
CA PRO A 620 20.72 -12.98 26.82
C PRO A 620 21.05 -13.97 25.69
N ALA A 621 20.73 -15.27 25.85
CA ALA A 621 20.94 -16.26 24.79
C ALA A 621 19.91 -16.16 23.65
N GLY A 622 18.81 -15.43 23.84
CA GLY A 622 17.76 -15.25 22.83
C GLY A 622 16.79 -16.42 22.72
N MET A 623 16.30 -16.70 21.52
CA MET A 623 15.29 -17.74 21.25
C MET A 623 15.91 -19.14 21.29
N GLU A 624 16.01 -19.72 22.46
CA GLU A 624 16.59 -21.03 22.72
C GLU A 624 15.54 -21.99 23.36
N SER A 625 14.57 -22.44 22.55
CA SER A 625 13.45 -23.25 23.02
C SER A 625 13.87 -24.52 23.74
N ALA A 626 14.95 -25.19 23.27
CA ALA A 626 15.47 -26.38 23.91
C ALA A 626 16.00 -26.10 25.34
N LEU A 627 16.64 -24.95 25.55
CA LEU A 627 17.11 -24.52 26.86
C LEU A 627 15.92 -24.21 27.77
N ILE A 628 14.94 -23.45 27.28
CA ILE A 628 13.74 -23.12 28.05
C ILE A 628 13.08 -24.39 28.57
N GLY A 629 12.79 -25.36 27.68
CA GLY A 629 12.14 -26.60 28.06
C GLY A 629 12.96 -27.44 29.07
N LYS A 630 14.25 -27.58 28.83
CA LYS A 630 15.12 -28.38 29.74
C LYS A 630 15.34 -27.68 31.07
N THR A 631 15.53 -26.36 31.09
CA THR A 631 15.74 -25.59 32.31
C THR A 631 14.49 -25.58 33.19
N SER A 632 13.31 -25.42 32.58
CA SER A 632 12.05 -25.43 33.33
C SER A 632 11.76 -26.76 34.00
N ALA A 633 12.30 -27.88 33.48
CA ALA A 633 12.15 -29.21 34.02
C ALA A 633 13.31 -29.62 34.97
N LEU A 634 14.37 -28.81 35.07
CA LEU A 634 15.54 -29.15 35.85
C LEU A 634 15.30 -28.91 37.34
N ALA A 635 15.80 -29.81 38.19
CA ALA A 635 15.73 -29.66 39.64
C ALA A 635 16.63 -28.52 40.11
N LEU A 636 16.26 -27.86 41.21
CA LEU A 636 17.01 -26.75 41.79
C LEU A 636 18.48 -27.16 42.11
N ASN A 637 19.41 -26.29 41.81
CA ASN A 637 20.86 -26.47 41.98
C ASN A 637 21.46 -27.64 41.17
N LYS A 638 20.71 -28.27 40.29
CA LYS A 638 21.21 -29.36 39.43
C LYS A 638 21.79 -28.80 38.14
N VAL A 639 22.99 -29.28 37.77
CA VAL A 639 23.61 -28.99 36.48
C VAL A 639 23.04 -29.93 35.43
N SER A 640 22.69 -29.40 34.26
CA SER A 640 22.13 -30.19 33.15
C SER A 640 23.21 -31.01 32.43
N ALA A 641 22.81 -32.04 31.73
CA ALA A 641 23.61 -32.54 30.61
C ALA A 641 23.75 -31.47 29.54
N PRO A 642 24.73 -31.58 28.60
CA PRO A 642 24.87 -30.64 27.50
C PRO A 642 23.59 -30.59 26.67
N ILE A 643 23.11 -29.37 26.34
CA ILE A 643 21.88 -29.10 25.61
C ILE A 643 22.25 -28.44 24.27
N LYS A 644 21.89 -29.07 23.18
CA LYS A 644 22.01 -28.48 21.85
C LYS A 644 21.04 -27.29 21.71
N GLY A 645 21.56 -26.11 21.48
CA GLY A 645 20.81 -24.91 21.20
C GLY A 645 20.92 -24.42 19.75
N VAL A 646 20.42 -23.23 19.48
CA VAL A 646 20.48 -22.62 18.16
C VAL A 646 21.89 -22.11 17.84
N SER A 647 22.56 -21.44 18.78
CA SER A 647 23.87 -20.80 18.57
C SER A 647 25.06 -21.57 19.10
N GLY A 648 24.83 -22.63 19.90
CA GLY A 648 25.88 -23.44 20.52
C GLY A 648 25.32 -24.58 21.37
N VAL A 649 26.20 -25.23 22.14
CA VAL A 649 25.83 -26.21 23.15
C VAL A 649 25.97 -25.60 24.53
N TYR A 650 24.95 -25.79 25.35
CA TYR A 650 24.79 -25.15 26.64
C TYR A 650 24.82 -26.16 27.77
N VAL A 651 25.36 -25.76 28.92
CA VAL A 651 25.18 -26.44 30.19
C VAL A 651 24.54 -25.44 31.14
N VAL A 652 23.42 -25.81 31.72
CA VAL A 652 22.56 -24.94 32.53
C VAL A 652 22.45 -25.45 33.95
N ARG A 653 22.40 -24.55 34.93
CA ARG A 653 22.04 -24.84 36.33
C ARG A 653 20.92 -23.90 36.76
N THR A 654 19.91 -24.42 37.42
CA THR A 654 18.86 -23.61 38.05
C THR A 654 19.33 -23.17 39.44
N ASN A 655 19.37 -21.85 39.68
CA ASN A 655 19.86 -21.29 40.95
C ASN A 655 18.74 -20.96 41.94
N ASN A 656 17.58 -20.59 41.41
CA ASN A 656 16.42 -20.19 42.19
C ASN A 656 15.15 -20.64 41.51
N LYS A 657 14.11 -20.89 42.26
CA LYS A 657 12.78 -21.21 41.74
C LYS A 657 11.75 -20.37 42.50
N VAL A 658 11.10 -19.48 41.77
CA VAL A 658 10.03 -18.62 42.27
C VAL A 658 8.69 -19.20 41.84
N VAL A 659 7.85 -19.45 42.80
CA VAL A 659 6.46 -19.92 42.51
C VAL A 659 5.55 -18.71 42.33
N ASN A 660 4.76 -18.73 41.28
CA ASN A 660 3.73 -17.71 41.08
C ASN A 660 2.69 -17.82 42.20
N PRO A 661 2.43 -16.75 42.98
CA PRO A 661 1.52 -16.81 44.13
C PRO A 661 0.05 -16.91 43.71
N GLN A 662 -0.29 -16.74 42.44
CA GLN A 662 -1.66 -16.82 41.98
C GLN A 662 -2.20 -18.26 42.05
N PRO A 663 -3.36 -18.50 42.68
CA PRO A 663 -3.94 -19.82 42.73
C PRO A 663 -4.49 -20.23 41.36
N PHE A 664 -4.48 -21.53 41.06
CA PHE A 664 -5.06 -22.05 39.84
C PHE A 664 -6.57 -21.79 39.81
N ASN A 665 -7.04 -21.11 38.77
CA ASN A 665 -8.47 -20.92 38.52
C ASN A 665 -8.80 -21.40 37.10
N ILE A 666 -9.41 -22.57 37.01
CA ILE A 666 -9.69 -23.22 35.75
C ILE A 666 -10.56 -22.37 34.79
N LYS A 667 -11.56 -21.66 35.31
CA LYS A 667 -12.44 -20.81 34.52
C LYS A 667 -11.70 -19.59 33.95
N MET A 668 -10.82 -19.00 34.72
CA MET A 668 -10.01 -17.86 34.28
C MET A 668 -9.00 -18.29 33.21
N GLU A 669 -8.34 -19.43 33.39
CA GLU A 669 -7.41 -19.97 32.39
C GLU A 669 -8.13 -20.32 31.07
N GLN A 670 -9.28 -20.97 31.16
CA GLN A 670 -10.12 -21.27 29.99
C GLN A 670 -10.55 -19.97 29.29
N LEU A 671 -10.96 -18.95 30.04
CA LEU A 671 -11.36 -17.67 29.46
C LEU A 671 -10.21 -17.00 28.69
N GLN A 672 -8.99 -16.97 29.28
CA GLN A 672 -7.80 -16.41 28.62
C GLN A 672 -7.43 -17.20 27.35
N LEU A 673 -7.42 -18.52 27.42
CA LEU A 673 -7.11 -19.38 26.28
C LEU A 673 -8.16 -19.21 25.15
N ASN A 674 -9.45 -19.25 25.50
CA ASN A 674 -10.53 -19.07 24.56
C ASN A 674 -10.48 -17.68 23.89
N SER A 675 -10.20 -16.63 24.67
CA SER A 675 -10.01 -15.27 24.13
C SER A 675 -8.87 -15.21 23.11
N ARG A 676 -7.73 -15.81 23.44
CA ARG A 676 -6.58 -15.90 22.54
C ARG A 676 -6.88 -16.70 21.27
N MET A 677 -7.53 -17.86 21.42
CA MET A 677 -7.92 -18.70 20.29
C MET A 677 -8.96 -18.02 19.41
N SER A 678 -9.96 -17.37 20.00
CA SER A 678 -10.98 -16.60 19.24
C SER A 678 -10.40 -15.49 18.39
N TYR A 679 -9.30 -14.91 18.81
CA TYR A 679 -8.60 -13.88 18.03
C TYR A 679 -7.71 -14.47 16.93
N SER A 680 -6.94 -15.52 17.23
CA SER A 680 -5.90 -16.04 16.32
C SER A 680 -6.42 -17.07 15.31
N LEU A 681 -7.34 -17.96 15.71
CA LEU A 681 -7.74 -19.10 14.88
C LEU A 681 -8.48 -18.69 13.59
N PRO A 682 -9.40 -17.70 13.56
CA PRO A 682 -10.03 -17.28 12.32
C PRO A 682 -9.02 -16.78 11.28
N TYR A 683 -8.04 -16.00 11.71
CA TYR A 683 -6.99 -15.51 10.84
C TYR A 683 -6.13 -16.66 10.28
N LEU A 684 -5.64 -17.54 11.16
CA LEU A 684 -4.84 -18.71 10.77
C LEU A 684 -5.62 -19.65 9.85
N SER A 685 -6.93 -19.82 10.10
CA SER A 685 -7.79 -20.64 9.26
C SER A 685 -7.91 -20.10 7.83
N ILE A 686 -8.10 -18.79 7.67
CA ILE A 686 -8.15 -18.15 6.34
C ILE A 686 -6.79 -18.27 5.63
N GLN A 687 -5.67 -18.08 6.34
CA GLN A 687 -4.34 -18.29 5.76
C GLN A 687 -4.15 -19.74 5.30
N ASN A 688 -4.51 -20.71 6.12
CA ASN A 688 -4.44 -22.12 5.74
C ASN A 688 -5.36 -22.46 4.55
N LEU A 689 -6.52 -21.82 4.43
CA LEU A 689 -7.38 -21.98 3.26
C LEU A 689 -6.71 -21.42 2.01
N LYS A 690 -6.03 -20.27 2.11
CA LYS A 690 -5.25 -19.68 1.00
C LYS A 690 -4.10 -20.60 0.59
N ASP A 691 -3.32 -21.09 1.55
CA ASP A 691 -2.17 -21.98 1.30
C ASP A 691 -2.57 -23.30 0.63
N LYS A 692 -3.78 -23.78 0.90
CA LYS A 692 -4.34 -25.00 0.30
C LYS A 692 -5.15 -24.75 -0.97
N ALA A 693 -5.52 -23.49 -1.25
CA ALA A 693 -6.30 -23.17 -2.43
C ALA A 693 -5.46 -23.35 -3.69
N GLU A 694 -6.05 -23.99 -4.69
CA GLU A 694 -5.49 -24.00 -6.04
C GLU A 694 -5.79 -22.66 -6.68
N ILE A 695 -4.76 -21.80 -6.79
CA ILE A 695 -4.83 -20.49 -7.41
C ILE A 695 -3.92 -20.49 -8.64
N GLU A 696 -4.52 -20.31 -9.82
CA GLU A 696 -3.82 -20.04 -11.07
C GLU A 696 -3.94 -18.53 -11.36
N ASP A 697 -2.87 -17.77 -11.22
CA ASP A 697 -2.82 -16.33 -11.45
C ASP A 697 -2.27 -16.04 -12.86
N ASN A 698 -3.12 -15.50 -13.73
CA ASN A 698 -2.76 -15.17 -15.10
C ASN A 698 -2.60 -13.66 -15.34
N ARG A 699 -2.68 -12.84 -14.29
CA ARG A 699 -2.59 -11.37 -14.37
C ARG A 699 -1.32 -10.91 -15.07
N ILE A 700 -0.20 -11.60 -14.86
CA ILE A 700 1.08 -11.28 -15.50
C ILE A 700 1.00 -11.34 -17.04
N ASN A 701 0.06 -12.08 -17.60
CA ASN A 701 -0.12 -12.21 -19.06
C ASN A 701 -1.08 -11.15 -19.62
N LEU A 702 -1.92 -10.52 -18.78
CA LEU A 702 -3.01 -9.66 -19.20
C LEU A 702 -2.77 -8.17 -18.91
N PHE A 703 -2.04 -7.84 -17.83
CA PHE A 703 -1.83 -6.47 -17.37
C PHE A 703 -0.38 -6.06 -17.31
#